data_85f97b010058931418b17437f5c6d9af
#
_entry.id   85f97b010058931418b17437f5c6d9af
#
_cell.length_a   1.000
_cell.length_b   1.000
_cell.length_c   1.000
_cell.angle_alpha   90.00
_cell.angle_beta   90.00
_cell.angle_gamma   90.00
#
_symmetry.space_group_name_H-M   'P 1'
#
loop_
_entity.id
_entity.type
_entity.pdbx_description
1 polymer ?
#
loop_
_entity_poly.entity_id
_entity_poly.type
_entity_poly.pdbx_seq_one_letter_code
_entity_poly.pdbx_strand_id
1 'polypeptide(L)'
;MKKYVDVIVPLPIAGQYTYSVPDELADKIKAGCRIVVPFGSKKYYTAIVTKVHQTAPEAYETKDIMEVLDESPVLLRRQYDFWQWLADYYLCTLGDVYKAALPSGMKLESETLVVLNPEFEALQPLSEKEQRILDLLGNDSEQCITQLEKSSGIKNLLPVIKALLEKEAILVKEELKRSYKPRVESRVRLSAAMQTEEAVHRQFDALARAPKQLALLMKYIELSGWTEEKKELKEVSRKALLDSAGATSAVLNGLVGKGVFEIYSFEIGRLSAEQVSVSPLNPLSSAQQQAYNEILTHFHQKNVCLLHGVTASGKTEIYIHLIQQAIQAGKQVLYLLPEIALTTQITERLKRVFGNRLGIYHSKFPDAERVEIWRKQLTDDDYDVILGVRSSVFLPFRRLGLVIVDEEHENTYKQQDPAPRYHARNAAIVLASMFGAKTLLGTATPCIETYYNAVHGKYGWVQLTERHQNVLLPHIEVVDIKELARKKRMTAQFSPLLLQKIREALEQKEQVILFQNRRGFAPMIECRTCGWIPKCKNCDVSLTYHKGLNQLTCHYCGYTYEVPKSCPACGGVELINRGFGTEKIEDDIKLIFPDARVARMDLDTTRTRTAYERIIADFEDGKTDILIGTQMVSKGLDFDRVSVVGILNADSMMNYPDFRSYERAFQLMAQVAGRAGRKNKQGLVVLQTKSPDLPLIAQVVSNDYGGLFQSQIEERNLFKYPPFYRLIYVYLKHRKEEVLDQAADLMAGYLRNGLGSRVLGPDRPPVSRIQTLFIKKIVVKIEQQASMSKVREYLQQVQRAIVEDERFRSLLVYYDVDPM
;
A
#
# COMPACT_ATOMS: atom_id res chain seq x y z
N MET A 1 -29.34 26.39 -23.65
CA MET A 1 -29.59 24.94 -23.80
C MET A 1 -29.25 24.27 -22.48
N LYS A 2 -30.16 23.45 -21.95
CA LYS A 2 -29.94 22.78 -20.66
C LYS A 2 -28.76 21.81 -20.79
N LYS A 3 -27.77 21.94 -19.89
CA LYS A 3 -26.60 21.03 -19.83
C LYS A 3 -26.88 19.89 -18.87
N TYR A 4 -26.30 18.73 -19.15
CA TYR A 4 -26.36 17.53 -18.33
C TYR A 4 -24.95 17.00 -18.09
N VAL A 5 -24.77 16.29 -17.00
CA VAL A 5 -23.49 15.66 -16.63
C VAL A 5 -23.68 14.22 -16.21
N ASP A 6 -22.86 13.35 -16.75
CA ASP A 6 -22.72 12.00 -16.24
C ASP A 6 -21.67 11.99 -15.13
N VAL A 7 -21.96 11.30 -14.03
CA VAL A 7 -21.13 11.32 -12.83
C VAL A 7 -20.87 9.93 -12.24
N ILE A 8 -19.74 9.80 -11.55
CA ILE A 8 -19.43 8.68 -10.67
C ILE A 8 -19.66 9.13 -9.23
N VAL A 9 -20.43 8.35 -8.47
CA VAL A 9 -20.61 8.51 -7.02
C VAL A 9 -19.78 7.47 -6.26
N PRO A 10 -19.31 7.72 -5.03
CA PRO A 10 -18.46 6.79 -4.26
C PRO A 10 -19.25 5.62 -3.63
N LEU A 11 -20.14 5.03 -4.41
CA LEU A 11 -21.03 3.94 -4.00
C LEU A 11 -20.83 2.71 -4.88
N PRO A 12 -20.99 1.49 -4.34
CA PRO A 12 -20.84 0.23 -5.07
C PRO A 12 -22.08 -0.06 -5.94
N ILE A 13 -22.46 0.88 -6.80
CA ILE A 13 -23.62 0.80 -7.68
C ILE A 13 -23.19 0.76 -9.14
N ALA A 14 -23.93 0.01 -9.93
CA ALA A 14 -23.65 -0.12 -11.36
C ALA A 14 -24.04 1.13 -12.14
N GLY A 15 -23.25 1.46 -13.16
CA GLY A 15 -23.53 2.54 -14.11
C GLY A 15 -23.08 3.92 -13.63
N GLN A 16 -23.39 4.90 -14.45
CA GLN A 16 -23.23 6.34 -14.18
C GLN A 16 -24.59 6.97 -14.07
N TYR A 17 -24.68 8.07 -13.36
CA TYR A 17 -25.93 8.80 -13.16
C TYR A 17 -25.84 10.16 -13.84
N THR A 18 -26.91 10.55 -14.53
CA THR A 18 -27.00 11.83 -15.20
C THR A 18 -27.75 12.84 -14.33
N TYR A 19 -27.17 14.02 -14.17
CA TYR A 19 -27.76 15.16 -13.47
C TYR A 19 -27.90 16.35 -14.39
N SER A 20 -28.89 17.21 -14.14
CA SER A 20 -29.02 18.47 -14.82
C SER A 20 -28.14 19.55 -14.15
N VAL A 21 -27.70 20.50 -14.96
CA VAL A 21 -26.82 21.58 -14.52
C VAL A 21 -27.62 22.89 -14.53
N PRO A 22 -27.76 23.58 -13.38
CA PRO A 22 -28.32 24.92 -13.32
C PRO A 22 -27.53 25.91 -14.20
N ASP A 23 -28.20 26.87 -14.81
CA ASP A 23 -27.60 27.86 -15.72
C ASP A 23 -26.44 28.63 -15.04
N GLU A 24 -26.55 28.91 -13.74
CA GLU A 24 -25.54 29.61 -12.94
C GLU A 24 -24.23 28.83 -12.79
N LEU A 25 -24.29 27.51 -12.92
CA LEU A 25 -23.12 26.60 -12.81
C LEU A 25 -22.61 26.11 -14.17
N ALA A 26 -23.34 26.42 -15.25
CA ALA A 26 -23.08 25.86 -16.57
C ALA A 26 -21.71 26.20 -17.14
N ASP A 27 -21.14 27.35 -16.82
CA ASP A 27 -19.83 27.77 -17.31
C ASP A 27 -18.66 27.27 -16.45
N LYS A 28 -18.95 26.85 -15.20
CA LYS A 28 -17.91 26.34 -14.26
C LYS A 28 -17.66 24.85 -14.39
N ILE A 29 -18.61 24.12 -15.01
CA ILE A 29 -18.55 22.67 -15.01
C ILE A 29 -17.66 22.10 -16.12
N LYS A 30 -16.75 21.21 -15.73
CA LYS A 30 -15.83 20.51 -16.64
C LYS A 30 -15.76 19.02 -16.27
N ALA A 31 -15.48 18.18 -17.26
CA ALA A 31 -15.19 16.78 -16.99
C ALA A 31 -13.94 16.66 -16.08
N GLY A 32 -13.98 15.76 -15.09
CA GLY A 32 -12.95 15.58 -14.09
C GLY A 32 -13.07 16.44 -12.83
N CYS A 33 -14.02 17.42 -12.79
CA CYS A 33 -14.29 18.20 -11.59
C CYS A 33 -15.20 17.44 -10.62
N ARG A 34 -15.04 17.72 -9.33
CA ARG A 34 -15.96 17.23 -8.29
C ARG A 34 -17.15 18.16 -8.17
N ILE A 35 -18.31 17.57 -7.97
CA ILE A 35 -19.58 18.27 -7.77
C ILE A 35 -20.32 17.65 -6.59
N VAL A 36 -21.24 18.38 -6.01
CA VAL A 36 -22.18 17.88 -5.01
C VAL A 36 -23.48 17.49 -5.69
N VAL A 37 -23.91 16.23 -5.48
CA VAL A 37 -25.13 15.69 -6.06
C VAL A 37 -26.06 15.10 -4.98
N PRO A 38 -27.37 15.34 -5.07
CA PRO A 38 -28.35 14.67 -4.22
C PRO A 38 -28.54 13.22 -4.68
N PHE A 39 -28.50 12.27 -3.75
CA PHE A 39 -28.71 10.85 -4.03
C PHE A 39 -29.73 10.25 -3.07
N GLY A 40 -30.78 9.63 -3.62
CA GLY A 40 -31.94 9.22 -2.82
C GLY A 40 -32.76 10.43 -2.33
N SER A 41 -33.37 10.32 -1.14
CA SER A 41 -34.29 11.35 -0.61
C SER A 41 -33.62 12.36 0.34
N LYS A 42 -32.47 12.03 0.95
CA LYS A 42 -31.90 12.83 2.04
C LYS A 42 -30.35 12.87 2.08
N LYS A 43 -29.68 12.21 1.14
CA LYS A 43 -28.20 12.13 1.14
C LYS A 43 -27.62 12.90 -0.03
N TYR A 44 -26.43 13.46 0.18
CA TYR A 44 -25.60 13.97 -0.91
C TYR A 44 -24.21 13.42 -0.83
N TYR A 45 -23.60 13.38 -2.01
CA TYR A 45 -22.25 12.84 -2.20
C TYR A 45 -21.44 13.78 -3.06
N THR A 46 -20.16 13.80 -2.80
CA THR A 46 -19.19 14.34 -3.75
C THR A 46 -19.05 13.36 -4.91
N ALA A 47 -19.48 13.77 -6.09
CA ALA A 47 -19.39 12.99 -7.33
C ALA A 47 -18.33 13.60 -8.26
N ILE A 48 -17.80 12.80 -9.20
CA ILE A 48 -16.90 13.27 -10.25
C ILE A 48 -17.62 13.28 -11.59
N VAL A 49 -17.53 14.40 -12.29
CA VAL A 49 -18.07 14.54 -13.64
C VAL A 49 -17.20 13.76 -14.63
N THR A 50 -17.80 12.83 -15.36
CA THR A 50 -17.13 12.06 -16.41
C THR A 50 -17.36 12.64 -17.79
N LYS A 51 -18.56 13.17 -18.03
CA LYS A 51 -18.96 13.75 -19.32
C LYS A 51 -19.93 14.91 -19.12
N VAL A 52 -19.80 15.95 -19.94
CA VAL A 52 -20.76 17.05 -20.06
C VAL A 52 -21.43 16.93 -21.42
N HIS A 53 -22.78 17.00 -21.47
CA HIS A 53 -23.55 16.82 -22.69
C HIS A 53 -24.91 17.58 -22.63
N GLN A 54 -25.73 17.46 -23.68
CA GLN A 54 -27.01 18.17 -23.80
C GLN A 54 -28.20 17.21 -23.89
N THR A 55 -28.00 15.91 -23.78
CA THR A 55 -29.04 14.89 -23.95
C THR A 55 -29.57 14.47 -22.57
N ALA A 56 -30.86 14.66 -22.34
CA ALA A 56 -31.53 14.17 -21.14
C ALA A 56 -31.68 12.66 -21.18
N PRO A 57 -31.57 11.94 -20.06
CA PRO A 57 -31.86 10.51 -20.01
C PRO A 57 -33.37 10.28 -20.21
N GLU A 58 -33.72 9.23 -20.95
CA GLU A 58 -35.13 8.87 -21.21
C GLU A 58 -35.76 8.07 -20.04
N ALA A 59 -34.92 7.41 -19.23
CA ALA A 59 -35.37 6.45 -18.22
C ALA A 59 -35.82 7.10 -16.90
N TYR A 60 -35.45 8.36 -16.61
CA TYR A 60 -35.79 9.05 -15.35
C TYR A 60 -35.62 10.55 -15.45
N GLU A 61 -36.32 11.27 -14.57
CA GLU A 61 -36.14 12.71 -14.42
C GLU A 61 -34.82 13.01 -13.67
N THR A 62 -34.04 13.93 -14.23
CA THR A 62 -32.76 14.35 -13.64
C THR A 62 -32.97 15.29 -12.47
N LYS A 63 -32.20 15.13 -11.42
CA LYS A 63 -32.05 16.12 -10.36
C LYS A 63 -30.93 17.10 -10.73
N ASP A 64 -31.03 18.32 -10.22
CA ASP A 64 -29.99 19.32 -10.41
C ASP A 64 -28.77 19.01 -9.52
N ILE A 65 -27.57 19.33 -10.03
CA ILE A 65 -26.37 19.39 -9.19
C ILE A 65 -26.52 20.56 -8.21
N MET A 66 -25.89 20.42 -7.04
CA MET A 66 -26.01 21.45 -5.99
C MET A 66 -24.84 22.45 -6.08
N GLU A 67 -23.64 22.01 -6.41
CA GLU A 67 -22.45 22.86 -6.45
C GLU A 67 -21.31 22.22 -7.24
N VAL A 68 -20.40 23.06 -7.77
CA VAL A 68 -19.12 22.67 -8.37
C VAL A 68 -18.01 22.97 -7.36
N LEU A 69 -17.24 21.94 -6.96
CA LEU A 69 -16.24 22.05 -5.90
C LEU A 69 -14.85 22.46 -6.42
N ASP A 70 -14.58 22.34 -7.71
CA ASP A 70 -13.25 22.53 -8.28
C ASP A 70 -13.31 23.46 -9.49
N GLU A 71 -12.36 24.37 -9.59
CA GLU A 71 -12.18 25.24 -10.75
C GLU A 71 -11.50 24.53 -11.93
N SER A 72 -10.67 23.53 -11.60
CA SER A 72 -9.92 22.70 -12.55
C SER A 72 -10.15 21.21 -12.28
N PRO A 73 -10.06 20.36 -13.32
CA PRO A 73 -10.24 18.92 -13.16
C PRO A 73 -9.27 18.32 -12.16
N VAL A 74 -9.77 17.49 -11.22
CA VAL A 74 -8.99 16.71 -10.26
C VAL A 74 -8.77 15.27 -10.73
N LEU A 75 -9.51 14.83 -11.75
CA LEU A 75 -9.38 13.56 -12.43
C LEU A 75 -9.03 13.80 -13.90
N LEU A 76 -7.91 13.28 -14.35
CA LEU A 76 -7.45 13.37 -15.74
C LEU A 76 -8.15 12.30 -16.61
N ARG A 77 -8.24 12.54 -17.92
CA ARG A 77 -8.90 11.59 -18.85
C ARG A 77 -8.23 10.20 -18.83
N ARG A 78 -6.90 10.13 -18.92
CA ARG A 78 -6.17 8.85 -18.85
C ARG A 78 -6.34 8.12 -17.52
N GLN A 79 -6.48 8.88 -16.44
CA GLN A 79 -6.74 8.33 -15.11
C GLN A 79 -8.16 7.73 -15.04
N TYR A 80 -9.15 8.39 -15.65
CA TYR A 80 -10.51 7.84 -15.81
C TYR A 80 -10.51 6.55 -16.63
N ASP A 81 -9.81 6.51 -17.77
CA ASP A 81 -9.70 5.33 -18.61
C ASP A 81 -9.04 4.16 -17.86
N PHE A 82 -8.06 4.45 -17.00
CA PHE A 82 -7.45 3.47 -16.11
C PHE A 82 -8.42 2.96 -15.03
N TRP A 83 -9.24 3.84 -14.45
CA TRP A 83 -10.28 3.44 -13.49
C TRP A 83 -11.34 2.55 -14.14
N GLN A 84 -11.75 2.88 -15.37
CA GLN A 84 -12.67 2.05 -16.13
C GLN A 84 -12.09 0.65 -16.36
N TRP A 85 -10.83 0.58 -16.79
CA TRP A 85 -10.14 -0.69 -16.94
C TRP A 85 -10.09 -1.49 -15.63
N LEU A 86 -9.78 -0.85 -14.51
CA LEU A 86 -9.77 -1.51 -13.19
C LEU A 86 -11.14 -2.07 -12.82
N ALA A 87 -12.20 -1.28 -13.01
CA ALA A 87 -13.56 -1.71 -12.73
C ALA A 87 -13.95 -2.93 -13.57
N ASP A 88 -13.65 -2.87 -14.86
CA ASP A 88 -13.95 -3.94 -15.80
C ASP A 88 -13.12 -5.20 -15.53
N TYR A 89 -11.82 -5.06 -15.29
CA TYR A 89 -10.93 -6.21 -15.08
C TYR A 89 -11.20 -6.92 -13.75
N TYR A 90 -11.38 -6.16 -12.67
CA TYR A 90 -11.54 -6.72 -11.33
C TYR A 90 -13.01 -6.92 -10.92
N LEU A 91 -13.95 -6.78 -11.85
CA LEU A 91 -15.39 -7.01 -11.64
C LEU A 91 -15.93 -6.23 -10.42
N CYS A 92 -15.64 -4.95 -10.38
CA CYS A 92 -16.15 -4.01 -9.39
C CYS A 92 -16.78 -2.79 -10.06
N THR A 93 -17.33 -1.88 -9.27
CA THR A 93 -17.95 -0.66 -9.82
C THR A 93 -16.94 0.48 -9.93
N LEU A 94 -17.19 1.45 -10.80
CA LEU A 94 -16.42 2.69 -10.85
C LEU A 94 -16.47 3.45 -9.51
N GLY A 95 -17.58 3.36 -8.78
CA GLY A 95 -17.72 3.93 -7.45
C GLY A 95 -16.78 3.29 -6.43
N ASP A 96 -16.54 1.97 -6.51
CA ASP A 96 -15.53 1.28 -5.70
C ASP A 96 -14.12 1.80 -6.01
N VAL A 97 -13.80 1.96 -7.31
CA VAL A 97 -12.50 2.50 -7.73
C VAL A 97 -12.33 3.93 -7.26
N TYR A 98 -13.32 4.78 -7.43
CA TYR A 98 -13.35 6.16 -6.95
C TYR A 98 -13.07 6.22 -5.44
N LYS A 99 -13.80 5.39 -4.68
CA LYS A 99 -13.66 5.33 -3.22
C LYS A 99 -12.26 4.93 -2.77
N ALA A 100 -11.60 4.02 -3.49
CA ALA A 100 -10.25 3.57 -3.18
C ALA A 100 -9.17 4.56 -3.66
N ALA A 101 -9.40 5.27 -4.75
CA ALA A 101 -8.40 6.10 -5.42
C ALA A 101 -8.21 7.46 -4.74
N LEU A 102 -9.30 8.20 -4.47
CA LEU A 102 -9.20 9.54 -3.91
C LEU A 102 -8.94 9.52 -2.39
N PRO A 103 -8.13 10.45 -1.89
CA PRO A 103 -8.05 10.75 -0.45
C PRO A 103 -9.42 11.10 0.16
N SER A 104 -9.60 10.82 1.45
CA SER A 104 -10.90 11.01 2.11
C SER A 104 -11.36 12.47 2.12
N GLY A 105 -10.45 13.43 2.30
CA GLY A 105 -10.76 14.86 2.24
C GLY A 105 -11.21 15.37 0.86
N MET A 106 -11.02 14.57 -0.20
CA MET A 106 -11.49 14.89 -1.54
C MET A 106 -12.85 14.25 -1.89
N LYS A 107 -13.45 13.44 -1.01
CA LYS A 107 -14.70 12.70 -1.24
C LYS A 107 -15.66 12.79 -0.06
N LEU A 108 -15.99 14.00 0.37
CA LEU A 108 -16.89 14.25 1.49
C LEU A 108 -18.31 13.76 1.18
N GLU A 109 -18.98 13.21 2.18
CA GLU A 109 -20.35 12.71 2.12
C GLU A 109 -21.18 13.31 3.26
N SER A 110 -22.49 13.33 3.13
CA SER A 110 -23.39 13.82 4.19
C SER A 110 -23.32 13.02 5.50
N GLU A 111 -22.86 11.80 5.46
CA GLU A 111 -22.64 10.91 6.62
C GLU A 111 -21.20 11.04 7.19
N THR A 112 -20.32 11.83 6.61
CA THR A 112 -18.97 12.04 7.09
C THR A 112 -19.03 12.66 8.49
N LEU A 113 -18.30 12.05 9.44
CA LEU A 113 -18.12 12.58 10.80
C LEU A 113 -16.98 13.58 10.79
N VAL A 114 -17.25 14.73 11.39
CA VAL A 114 -16.25 15.79 11.58
C VAL A 114 -16.16 16.18 13.05
N VAL A 115 -14.98 16.66 13.44
CA VAL A 115 -14.71 17.19 14.78
C VAL A 115 -13.94 18.48 14.68
N LEU A 116 -14.03 19.30 15.72
CA LEU A 116 -13.17 20.46 15.85
C LEU A 116 -11.70 20.03 15.94
N ASN A 117 -10.82 20.73 15.24
CA ASN A 117 -9.40 20.57 15.45
C ASN A 117 -8.99 21.27 16.77
N PRO A 118 -8.52 20.54 17.80
CA PRO A 118 -8.20 21.13 19.10
C PRO A 118 -7.06 22.17 19.06
N GLU A 119 -6.30 22.17 17.97
CA GLU A 119 -5.13 23.01 17.77
C GLU A 119 -5.36 24.12 16.74
N PHE A 120 -6.61 24.32 16.36
CA PHE A 120 -6.98 25.35 15.40
C PHE A 120 -6.82 26.74 15.99
N GLU A 121 -5.95 27.55 15.39
CA GLU A 121 -5.87 28.99 15.61
C GLU A 121 -6.35 29.70 14.33
N ALA A 122 -7.34 30.55 14.42
CA ALA A 122 -7.91 31.28 13.29
C ALA A 122 -6.88 32.27 12.72
N LEU A 123 -6.14 31.85 11.70
CA LEU A 123 -5.16 32.69 11.00
C LEU A 123 -5.80 33.54 9.89
N GLN A 124 -6.98 33.14 9.44
CA GLN A 124 -7.79 33.83 8.41
C GLN A 124 -9.17 34.16 8.98
N PRO A 125 -9.82 35.24 8.54
CA PRO A 125 -11.17 35.55 8.97
C PRO A 125 -12.13 34.43 8.56
N LEU A 126 -12.93 33.98 9.52
CA LEU A 126 -13.99 33.01 9.32
C LEU A 126 -15.26 33.72 8.86
N SER A 127 -15.99 33.15 7.93
CA SER A 127 -17.32 33.62 7.59
C SER A 127 -18.31 33.30 8.73
N GLU A 128 -19.44 34.00 8.79
CA GLU A 128 -20.49 33.73 9.77
C GLU A 128 -20.98 32.27 9.76
N LYS A 129 -21.02 31.64 8.58
CA LYS A 129 -21.39 30.24 8.43
C LYS A 129 -20.33 29.30 9.00
N GLU A 130 -19.08 29.58 8.76
CA GLU A 130 -17.95 28.79 9.29
C GLU A 130 -17.89 28.88 10.82
N GLN A 131 -18.01 30.10 11.38
CA GLN A 131 -18.00 30.29 12.82
C GLN A 131 -19.15 29.51 13.48
N ARG A 132 -20.36 29.61 12.92
CA ARG A 132 -21.53 28.88 13.42
C ARG A 132 -21.33 27.36 13.47
N ILE A 133 -20.61 26.76 12.51
CA ILE A 133 -20.30 25.33 12.53
C ILE A 133 -19.30 25.00 13.60
N LEU A 134 -18.25 25.80 13.77
CA LEU A 134 -17.27 25.58 14.84
C LEU A 134 -17.89 25.68 16.23
N ASP A 135 -18.81 26.65 16.45
CA ASP A 135 -19.56 26.82 17.70
C ASP A 135 -20.43 25.58 18.01
N LEU A 136 -21.04 24.95 16.97
CA LEU A 136 -21.85 23.74 17.13
C LEU A 136 -21.02 22.48 17.40
N LEU A 137 -19.78 22.41 16.93
CA LEU A 137 -18.91 21.28 17.18
C LEU A 137 -18.40 21.24 18.61
N GLY A 138 -18.17 22.39 19.27
CA GLY A 138 -17.61 22.48 20.63
C GLY A 138 -16.31 21.68 20.77
N ASN A 139 -15.76 21.65 21.98
CA ASN A 139 -14.43 21.07 22.17
C ASN A 139 -14.32 19.54 22.12
N ASP A 140 -15.44 18.79 22.19
CA ASP A 140 -15.40 17.32 22.28
C ASP A 140 -16.53 16.58 21.52
N SER A 141 -17.27 17.24 20.64
CA SER A 141 -18.40 16.60 19.96
C SER A 141 -18.05 16.16 18.55
N GLU A 142 -18.16 14.85 18.29
CA GLU A 142 -18.17 14.30 16.95
C GLU A 142 -19.59 14.44 16.37
N GLN A 143 -19.74 15.06 15.20
CA GLN A 143 -21.04 15.17 14.53
C GLN A 143 -20.93 14.80 13.04
N CYS A 144 -21.95 14.13 12.51
CA CYS A 144 -22.01 13.92 11.07
C CYS A 144 -22.51 15.21 10.36
N ILE A 145 -22.09 15.39 9.11
CA ILE A 145 -22.44 16.59 8.31
C ILE A 145 -23.96 16.78 8.25
N THR A 146 -24.74 15.68 8.15
CA THR A 146 -26.22 15.73 8.16
C THR A 146 -26.79 16.26 9.51
N GLN A 147 -26.15 15.94 10.63
CA GLN A 147 -26.55 16.48 11.94
C GLN A 147 -26.23 17.97 12.05
N LEU A 148 -25.03 18.36 11.63
CA LEU A 148 -24.60 19.75 11.60
C LEU A 148 -25.50 20.61 10.70
N GLU A 149 -25.94 20.07 9.57
CA GLU A 149 -26.87 20.76 8.67
C GLU A 149 -28.20 21.03 9.34
N LYS A 150 -28.77 20.06 10.05
CA LYS A 150 -30.01 20.23 10.82
C LYS A 150 -29.87 21.23 11.96
N SER A 151 -28.74 21.16 12.70
CA SER A 151 -28.50 22.02 13.86
C SER A 151 -28.14 23.44 13.47
N SER A 152 -27.42 23.64 12.36
CA SER A 152 -27.03 24.96 11.88
C SER A 152 -28.13 25.65 11.07
N GLY A 153 -29.08 24.89 10.48
CA GLY A 153 -30.06 25.39 9.52
C GLY A 153 -29.48 25.82 8.16
N ILE A 154 -28.19 25.54 7.93
CA ILE A 154 -27.50 25.85 6.66
C ILE A 154 -27.76 24.72 5.67
N LYS A 155 -28.47 25.02 4.59
CA LYS A 155 -28.65 24.07 3.49
C LYS A 155 -27.34 23.87 2.72
N ASN A 156 -27.04 22.63 2.31
CA ASN A 156 -25.82 22.30 1.57
C ASN A 156 -24.53 22.71 2.31
N LEU A 157 -24.22 22.00 3.36
CA LEU A 157 -23.11 22.31 4.26
C LEU A 157 -21.73 21.89 3.71
N LEU A 158 -21.67 21.01 2.69
CA LEU A 158 -20.40 20.45 2.17
C LEU A 158 -19.37 21.50 1.76
N PRO A 159 -19.72 22.63 1.11
CA PRO A 159 -18.76 23.68 0.79
C PRO A 159 -18.18 24.36 2.01
N VAL A 160 -19.01 24.59 3.04
CA VAL A 160 -18.56 25.18 4.32
C VAL A 160 -17.63 24.21 5.03
N ILE A 161 -17.95 22.92 5.07
CA ILE A 161 -17.08 21.87 5.60
C ILE A 161 -15.76 21.79 4.82
N LYS A 162 -15.80 21.87 3.48
CA LYS A 162 -14.59 21.93 2.65
C LYS A 162 -13.71 23.14 3.05
N ALA A 163 -14.30 24.34 3.15
CA ALA A 163 -13.57 25.55 3.53
C ALA A 163 -12.97 25.45 4.95
N LEU A 164 -13.70 24.85 5.90
CA LEU A 164 -13.20 24.60 7.25
C LEU A 164 -12.08 23.57 7.29
N LEU A 165 -12.15 22.52 6.43
CA LEU A 165 -11.05 21.55 6.27
C LEU A 165 -9.83 22.19 5.62
N GLU A 166 -10.00 23.03 4.62
CA GLU A 166 -8.91 23.78 3.98
C GLU A 166 -8.25 24.78 4.93
N LYS A 167 -9.01 25.34 5.88
CA LYS A 167 -8.53 26.20 6.96
C LYS A 167 -8.04 25.38 8.18
N GLU A 168 -8.15 24.04 8.12
CA GLU A 168 -7.79 23.12 9.19
C GLU A 168 -8.52 23.35 10.53
N ALA A 169 -9.65 23.97 10.45
CA ALA A 169 -10.50 24.22 11.61
C ALA A 169 -11.22 22.95 12.11
N ILE A 170 -11.39 21.97 11.23
CA ILE A 170 -12.04 20.69 11.53
C ILE A 170 -11.26 19.52 10.94
N LEU A 171 -11.46 18.31 11.49
CA LEU A 171 -10.87 17.05 11.04
C LEU A 171 -11.97 16.03 10.69
N VAL A 172 -11.69 15.14 9.75
CA VAL A 172 -12.57 14.00 9.47
C VAL A 172 -12.25 12.84 10.40
N LYS A 173 -13.23 12.09 10.88
CA LYS A 173 -13.06 11.02 11.90
C LYS A 173 -12.02 9.96 11.52
N GLU A 174 -11.84 9.65 10.26
CA GLU A 174 -10.79 8.72 9.81
C GLU A 174 -9.37 9.22 10.14
N GLU A 175 -9.19 10.54 10.29
CA GLU A 175 -7.93 11.20 10.65
C GLU A 175 -7.68 11.21 12.18
N LEU A 176 -8.73 11.16 12.98
CA LEU A 176 -8.64 11.22 14.45
C LEU A 176 -7.90 10.05 15.09
N LYS A 177 -7.78 8.92 14.41
CA LYS A 177 -6.93 7.81 14.88
C LYS A 177 -5.43 8.10 14.74
N ARG A 178 -5.06 9.24 14.16
CA ARG A 178 -3.68 9.64 13.89
C ARG A 178 -3.59 11.16 14.10
N SER A 179 -3.11 11.60 15.25
CA SER A 179 -2.85 13.03 15.53
C SER A 179 -1.91 13.60 14.47
N TYR A 180 -2.44 14.45 13.61
CA TYR A 180 -1.69 15.14 12.56
C TYR A 180 -1.95 16.64 12.63
N LYS A 181 -0.85 17.40 12.63
CA LYS A 181 -0.83 18.86 12.57
C LYS A 181 -0.17 19.29 11.27
N PRO A 182 -0.85 20.00 10.38
CA PRO A 182 -0.15 20.81 9.39
C PRO A 182 0.60 21.91 10.11
N ARG A 183 1.78 22.19 9.66
CA ARG A 183 2.57 23.29 10.17
C ARG A 183 2.32 24.51 9.30
N VAL A 184 1.42 25.38 9.73
CA VAL A 184 1.30 26.72 9.16
C VAL A 184 2.30 27.62 9.86
N GLU A 185 3.20 28.24 9.11
CA GLU A 185 4.10 29.25 9.64
C GLU A 185 3.58 30.64 9.28
N SER A 186 3.44 31.46 10.31
CA SER A 186 3.16 32.88 10.06
C SER A 186 4.42 33.57 9.58
N ARG A 187 4.37 34.13 8.38
CA ARG A 187 5.46 34.90 7.78
C ARG A 187 5.13 36.38 7.74
N VAL A 188 6.16 37.19 7.68
CA VAL A 188 6.06 38.65 7.68
C VAL A 188 6.61 39.17 6.37
N ARG A 189 5.89 40.11 5.74
CA ARG A 189 6.38 40.86 4.57
C ARG A 189 6.11 42.36 4.75
N LEU A 190 6.83 43.19 4.02
CA LEU A 190 6.48 44.61 3.91
C LEU A 190 5.15 44.77 3.22
N SER A 191 4.30 45.67 3.71
CA SER A 191 3.04 45.99 3.07
C SER A 191 3.25 46.63 1.69
N ALA A 192 2.20 46.61 0.87
CA ALA A 192 2.25 47.23 -0.47
C ALA A 192 2.66 48.71 -0.43
N ALA A 193 2.39 49.43 0.68
CA ALA A 193 2.79 50.80 0.87
C ALA A 193 4.30 51.00 1.18
N MET A 194 5.04 49.92 1.45
CA MET A 194 6.47 49.92 1.88
C MET A 194 7.40 49.29 0.84
N GLN A 195 7.00 49.29 -0.43
CA GLN A 195 7.77 48.67 -1.51
C GLN A 195 8.83 49.57 -2.15
N THR A 196 8.85 50.85 -1.81
CA THR A 196 9.83 51.83 -2.34
C THR A 196 10.86 52.21 -1.29
N GLU A 197 12.10 52.48 -1.67
CA GLU A 197 13.19 52.87 -0.78
C GLU A 197 12.84 54.18 -0.02
N GLU A 198 12.21 55.13 -0.70
CA GLU A 198 11.74 56.39 -0.07
C GLU A 198 10.67 56.14 0.99
N ALA A 199 9.79 55.16 0.81
CA ALA A 199 8.75 54.85 1.82
C ALA A 199 9.39 54.20 3.05
N VAL A 200 10.35 53.33 2.90
CA VAL A 200 11.10 52.68 3.98
C VAL A 200 11.92 53.71 4.75
N HIS A 201 12.62 54.62 4.05
CA HIS A 201 13.38 55.69 4.72
C HIS A 201 12.48 56.61 5.54
N ARG A 202 11.35 57.08 5.00
CA ARG A 202 10.35 57.85 5.74
C ARG A 202 9.88 57.14 6.98
N GLN A 203 9.74 55.80 6.91
CA GLN A 203 9.33 55.01 8.06
C GLN A 203 10.43 54.88 9.09
N PHE A 204 11.72 54.85 8.73
CA PHE A 204 12.83 54.91 9.67
C PHE A 204 12.82 56.22 10.48
N ASP A 205 12.56 57.37 9.83
CA ASP A 205 12.44 58.65 10.52
C ASP A 205 11.24 58.71 11.45
N ALA A 206 10.10 58.18 11.02
CA ALA A 206 8.87 58.11 11.82
C ALA A 206 9.04 57.18 13.03
N LEU A 207 9.90 56.18 12.97
CA LEU A 207 10.17 55.24 14.05
C LEU A 207 11.35 55.62 14.94
N ALA A 208 12.01 56.74 14.71
CA ALA A 208 13.17 57.23 15.48
C ALA A 208 12.89 57.33 17.01
N ARG A 209 11.62 57.60 17.40
CA ARG A 209 11.18 57.62 18.79
C ARG A 209 10.66 56.26 19.31
N ALA A 210 10.71 55.19 18.50
CA ALA A 210 10.24 53.84 18.85
C ALA A 210 11.35 52.80 18.58
N PRO A 211 12.43 52.77 19.39
CA PRO A 211 13.66 52.03 19.08
C PRO A 211 13.45 50.52 18.89
N LYS A 212 12.52 49.91 19.60
CA LYS A 212 12.20 48.47 19.43
C LYS A 212 11.50 48.17 18.11
N GLN A 213 10.65 49.07 17.63
CA GLN A 213 9.99 48.92 16.32
C GLN A 213 10.98 49.17 15.17
N LEU A 214 11.86 50.13 15.33
CA LEU A 214 12.92 50.43 14.37
C LEU A 214 13.87 49.25 14.25
N ALA A 215 14.35 48.68 15.35
CA ALA A 215 15.22 47.50 15.34
C ALA A 215 14.58 46.30 14.66
N LEU A 216 13.27 46.09 14.85
CA LEU A 216 12.54 44.99 14.17
C LEU A 216 12.45 45.20 12.66
N LEU A 217 12.22 46.44 12.22
CA LEU A 217 12.18 46.76 10.78
C LEU A 217 13.58 46.59 10.12
N MET A 218 14.64 47.07 10.79
CA MET A 218 16.02 46.87 10.31
C MET A 218 16.37 45.38 10.23
N LYS A 219 15.98 44.58 11.22
CA LYS A 219 16.25 43.14 11.24
C LYS A 219 15.49 42.41 10.17
N TYR A 220 14.26 42.84 9.85
CA TYR A 220 13.51 42.30 8.70
C TYR A 220 14.23 42.56 7.37
N ILE A 221 14.71 43.80 7.13
CA ILE A 221 15.42 44.13 5.90
C ILE A 221 16.71 43.30 5.75
N GLU A 222 17.44 43.10 6.88
CA GLU A 222 18.64 42.24 6.89
C GLU A 222 18.29 40.79 6.53
N LEU A 223 17.28 40.21 7.16
CA LEU A 223 16.89 38.81 6.96
C LEU A 223 16.26 38.57 5.59
N SER A 224 15.41 39.49 5.09
CA SER A 224 14.79 39.39 3.79
C SER A 224 15.74 39.69 2.64
N GLY A 225 16.84 40.44 2.91
CA GLY A 225 17.74 40.96 1.89
C GLY A 225 17.02 41.95 0.96
N TRP A 226 16.06 42.70 1.53
CA TRP A 226 15.23 43.63 0.77
C TRP A 226 16.07 44.79 0.18
N THR A 227 15.92 45.03 -1.12
CA THR A 227 16.39 46.20 -1.85
C THR A 227 15.36 46.52 -2.93
N GLU A 228 15.20 47.79 -3.34
CA GLU A 228 14.21 48.19 -4.34
C GLU A 228 14.35 47.45 -5.69
N GLU A 229 15.56 47.10 -6.07
CA GLU A 229 15.89 46.42 -7.35
C GLU A 229 15.64 44.92 -7.31
N LYS A 230 15.49 44.31 -6.14
CA LYS A 230 15.44 42.86 -5.95
C LYS A 230 14.02 42.31 -6.07
N LYS A 231 13.73 41.61 -7.14
CA LYS A 231 12.39 40.99 -7.38
C LYS A 231 12.09 39.75 -6.51
N GLU A 232 13.13 39.07 -6.04
CA GLU A 232 12.96 37.88 -5.19
C GLU A 232 13.54 38.14 -3.79
N LEU A 233 12.68 38.31 -2.80
CA LEU A 233 13.06 38.48 -1.40
C LEU A 233 13.06 37.11 -0.69
N LYS A 234 13.99 36.96 0.28
CA LYS A 234 13.92 35.82 1.18
C LYS A 234 12.71 35.98 2.10
N GLU A 235 11.90 34.95 2.16
CA GLU A 235 10.74 34.93 3.04
C GLU A 235 11.17 34.83 4.51
N VAL A 236 10.61 35.67 5.38
CA VAL A 236 11.00 35.78 6.78
C VAL A 236 9.87 35.25 7.68
N SER A 237 10.16 34.20 8.47
CA SER A 237 9.19 33.67 9.41
C SER A 237 9.01 34.62 10.60
N ARG A 238 7.77 34.73 11.11
CA ARG A 238 7.43 35.52 12.27
C ARG A 238 8.31 35.17 13.47
N LYS A 239 8.52 33.88 13.69
CA LYS A 239 9.33 33.36 14.79
C LYS A 239 10.80 33.78 14.63
N ALA A 240 11.39 33.55 13.50
CA ALA A 240 12.79 33.91 13.23
C ALA A 240 13.03 35.40 13.33
N LEU A 241 12.07 36.24 12.88
CA LEU A 241 12.16 37.70 13.01
C LEU A 241 12.12 38.15 14.47
N LEU A 242 11.19 37.63 15.27
CA LEU A 242 11.06 37.99 16.68
C LEU A 242 12.26 37.50 17.51
N ASP A 243 12.70 36.26 17.29
CA ASP A 243 13.86 35.68 17.99
C ASP A 243 15.13 36.41 17.64
N SER A 244 15.36 36.77 16.40
CA SER A 244 16.56 37.48 15.91
C SER A 244 16.62 38.95 16.39
N ALA A 245 15.45 39.58 16.53
CA ALA A 245 15.36 40.97 16.98
C ALA A 245 15.20 41.10 18.49
N GLY A 246 15.05 40.00 19.27
CA GLY A 246 14.72 40.03 20.70
C GLY A 246 13.41 40.76 20.97
N ALA A 247 12.45 40.75 20.04
CA ALA A 247 11.24 41.53 20.08
C ALA A 247 10.02 40.69 20.46
N THR A 248 9.01 41.33 21.08
CA THR A 248 7.75 40.66 21.41
C THR A 248 6.72 40.80 20.30
N SER A 249 5.73 39.88 20.30
CA SER A 249 4.61 39.93 19.32
C SER A 249 3.85 41.28 19.36
N ALA A 250 3.81 41.98 20.52
CA ALA A 250 3.19 43.28 20.62
C ALA A 250 3.91 44.36 19.77
N VAL A 251 5.24 44.31 19.68
CA VAL A 251 6.04 45.22 18.86
C VAL A 251 5.75 45.00 17.37
N LEU A 252 5.68 43.77 16.96
CA LEU A 252 5.33 43.38 15.58
C LEU A 252 3.90 43.81 15.23
N ASN A 253 2.93 43.50 16.07
CA ASN A 253 1.54 43.89 15.86
C ASN A 253 1.39 45.45 15.81
N GLY A 254 2.20 46.18 16.52
CA GLY A 254 2.27 47.64 16.41
C GLY A 254 2.74 48.15 15.05
N LEU A 255 3.68 47.46 14.40
CA LEU A 255 4.09 47.74 13.01
C LEU A 255 3.05 47.30 11.98
N VAL A 256 2.35 46.21 12.22
CA VAL A 256 1.23 45.79 11.39
C VAL A 256 0.10 46.81 11.46
N GLY A 257 -0.26 47.27 12.68
CA GLY A 257 -1.28 48.33 12.86
C GLY A 257 -0.89 49.68 12.20
N LYS A 258 0.39 49.94 12.01
CA LYS A 258 0.90 51.11 11.27
C LYS A 258 1.01 50.92 9.78
N GLY A 259 0.61 49.76 9.25
CA GLY A 259 0.68 49.41 7.83
C GLY A 259 2.11 49.20 7.29
N VAL A 260 3.09 48.96 8.18
CA VAL A 260 4.46 48.67 7.77
C VAL A 260 4.65 47.23 7.35
N PHE A 261 4.10 46.29 8.10
CA PHE A 261 4.15 44.87 7.87
C PHE A 261 2.76 44.30 7.60
N GLU A 262 2.75 43.22 6.84
CA GLU A 262 1.64 42.29 6.70
C GLU A 262 2.07 40.91 7.20
N ILE A 263 1.24 40.29 8.06
CA ILE A 263 1.44 38.90 8.46
C ILE A 263 0.57 38.05 7.54
N TYR A 264 1.15 37.06 6.92
CA TYR A 264 0.43 36.11 6.08
C TYR A 264 0.78 34.69 6.51
N SER A 265 -0.17 33.80 6.31
CA SER A 265 -0.01 32.37 6.56
C SER A 265 0.70 31.74 5.38
N PHE A 266 1.83 31.13 5.63
CA PHE A 266 2.51 30.30 4.63
C PHE A 266 2.41 28.85 5.06
N GLU A 267 1.76 28.06 4.23
CA GLU A 267 1.72 26.62 4.44
C GLU A 267 3.13 26.06 4.24
N ILE A 268 3.80 25.74 5.35
CA ILE A 268 4.96 24.86 5.26
C ILE A 268 4.38 23.48 4.99
N GLY A 269 4.23 23.10 3.73
CA GLY A 269 4.09 21.71 3.41
C GLY A 269 5.22 20.98 4.12
N ARG A 270 4.95 19.93 4.86
CA ARG A 270 6.00 19.07 5.48
C ARG A 270 6.94 18.47 4.44
N LEU A 271 6.60 18.63 3.19
CA LEU A 271 7.40 18.41 2.00
C LEU A 271 8.32 19.61 1.70
N SER A 272 8.31 20.66 2.56
CA SER A 272 9.11 21.87 2.34
C SER A 272 10.58 21.59 2.53
N ALA A 273 11.24 21.80 1.53
CA ALA A 273 12.47 22.47 1.18
C ALA A 273 13.39 22.85 2.38
N GLU A 274 13.86 21.88 3.14
CA GLU A 274 15.30 21.92 3.40
C GLU A 274 15.96 21.75 2.03
N GLN A 275 16.79 22.68 1.61
CA GLN A 275 17.65 22.52 0.43
C GLN A 275 18.56 21.33 0.70
N VAL A 276 18.07 20.13 0.36
CA VAL A 276 18.87 18.91 0.43
C VAL A 276 19.94 19.08 -0.66
N SER A 277 21.19 19.17 -0.25
CA SER A 277 22.31 19.13 -1.18
C SER A 277 22.24 17.82 -1.96
N VAL A 278 21.96 17.91 -3.25
CA VAL A 278 21.85 16.74 -4.14
C VAL A 278 23.23 16.13 -4.33
N SER A 279 23.37 14.87 -3.97
CA SER A 279 24.61 14.12 -4.17
C SER A 279 24.70 13.59 -5.60
N PRO A 280 25.91 13.49 -6.19
CA PRO A 280 26.09 12.85 -7.49
C PRO A 280 25.71 11.35 -7.41
N LEU A 281 25.38 10.76 -8.57
CA LEU A 281 25.11 9.34 -8.68
C LEU A 281 26.36 8.51 -8.35
N ASN A 282 26.18 7.43 -7.62
CA ASN A 282 27.25 6.45 -7.46
C ASN A 282 27.54 5.75 -8.80
N PRO A 283 28.79 5.47 -9.14
CA PRO A 283 29.11 4.73 -10.34
C PRO A 283 28.60 3.29 -10.23
N LEU A 284 28.10 2.75 -11.32
CA LEU A 284 27.69 1.35 -11.42
C LEU A 284 28.95 0.45 -11.49
N SER A 285 28.89 -0.71 -10.84
CA SER A 285 29.88 -1.76 -11.06
C SER A 285 29.78 -2.31 -12.49
N SER A 286 30.78 -3.05 -12.96
CA SER A 286 30.77 -3.65 -14.29
C SER A 286 29.51 -4.50 -14.56
N ALA A 287 29.13 -5.36 -13.60
CA ALA A 287 27.94 -6.19 -13.70
C ALA A 287 26.64 -5.36 -13.70
N GLN A 288 26.56 -4.32 -12.86
CA GLN A 288 25.41 -3.41 -12.85
C GLN A 288 25.32 -2.60 -14.15
N GLN A 289 26.44 -2.14 -14.70
CA GLN A 289 26.48 -1.41 -15.96
C GLN A 289 26.05 -2.30 -17.13
N GLN A 290 26.48 -3.56 -17.15
CA GLN A 290 26.02 -4.51 -18.14
C GLN A 290 24.50 -4.71 -18.04
N ALA A 291 23.97 -5.00 -16.84
CA ALA A 291 22.53 -5.17 -16.60
C ALA A 291 21.74 -3.92 -17.00
N TYR A 292 22.24 -2.72 -16.69
CA TYR A 292 21.64 -1.47 -17.11
C TYR A 292 21.54 -1.35 -18.64
N ASN A 293 22.61 -1.66 -19.36
CA ASN A 293 22.64 -1.61 -20.82
C ASN A 293 21.70 -2.66 -21.44
N GLU A 294 21.64 -3.87 -20.88
CA GLU A 294 20.72 -4.92 -21.29
C GLU A 294 19.25 -4.51 -21.09
N ILE A 295 18.90 -3.87 -19.93
CA ILE A 295 17.56 -3.32 -19.69
C ILE A 295 17.18 -2.31 -20.78
N LEU A 296 18.07 -1.37 -21.10
CA LEU A 296 17.83 -0.38 -22.15
C LEU A 296 17.62 -1.04 -23.52
N THR A 297 18.42 -2.03 -23.84
CA THR A 297 18.28 -2.82 -25.08
C THR A 297 16.91 -3.51 -25.16
N HIS A 298 16.48 -4.14 -24.06
CA HIS A 298 15.15 -4.74 -23.98
C HIS A 298 14.02 -3.72 -24.12
N PHE A 299 14.18 -2.52 -23.57
CA PHE A 299 13.17 -1.47 -23.64
C PHE A 299 12.96 -0.92 -25.06
N HIS A 300 13.91 -1.11 -25.99
CA HIS A 300 13.67 -0.78 -27.39
C HIS A 300 12.62 -1.70 -28.03
N GLN A 301 12.58 -2.98 -27.63
CA GLN A 301 11.72 -3.98 -28.27
C GLN A 301 10.49 -4.35 -27.42
N LYS A 302 10.58 -4.18 -26.10
CA LYS A 302 9.58 -4.65 -25.13
C LYS A 302 9.20 -3.53 -24.17
N ASN A 303 7.98 -3.59 -23.65
CA ASN A 303 7.49 -2.59 -22.69
C ASN A 303 7.71 -3.00 -21.24
N VAL A 304 7.97 -4.28 -20.99
CA VAL A 304 8.19 -4.82 -19.64
C VAL A 304 9.50 -5.59 -19.63
N CYS A 305 10.33 -5.36 -18.61
CA CYS A 305 11.58 -6.09 -18.38
C CYS A 305 11.62 -6.61 -16.94
N LEU A 306 12.03 -7.87 -16.76
CA LEU A 306 12.34 -8.47 -15.47
C LEU A 306 13.84 -8.32 -15.19
N LEU A 307 14.19 -7.65 -14.09
CA LEU A 307 15.53 -7.66 -13.50
C LEU A 307 15.56 -8.70 -12.37
N HIS A 308 16.04 -9.90 -12.69
CA HIS A 308 16.22 -11.00 -11.75
C HIS A 308 17.62 -10.90 -11.12
N GLY A 309 17.71 -10.27 -9.97
CA GLY A 309 19.01 -10.04 -9.31
C GLY A 309 19.02 -10.58 -7.89
N VAL A 310 20.08 -11.29 -7.52
CA VAL A 310 20.25 -11.83 -6.18
C VAL A 310 20.13 -10.76 -5.09
N THR A 311 19.83 -11.16 -3.86
CA THR A 311 19.76 -10.24 -2.73
C THR A 311 21.10 -9.51 -2.56
N ALA A 312 21.08 -8.21 -2.29
CA ALA A 312 22.25 -7.34 -2.18
C ALA A 312 23.12 -7.22 -3.44
N SER A 313 22.54 -7.45 -4.64
CA SER A 313 23.23 -7.19 -5.92
C SER A 313 23.30 -5.72 -6.31
N GLY A 314 22.63 -4.84 -5.56
CA GLY A 314 22.59 -3.40 -5.84
C GLY A 314 21.58 -2.98 -6.91
N LYS A 315 20.49 -3.72 -7.09
CA LYS A 315 19.39 -3.37 -8.00
C LYS A 315 18.95 -1.89 -7.88
N THR A 316 18.93 -1.37 -6.66
CA THR A 316 18.53 0.01 -6.38
C THR A 316 19.41 1.05 -7.09
N GLU A 317 20.71 0.80 -7.26
CA GLU A 317 21.59 1.72 -8.03
C GLU A 317 21.18 1.75 -9.50
N ILE A 318 20.88 0.60 -10.08
CA ILE A 318 20.37 0.51 -11.46
C ILE A 318 19.05 1.29 -11.59
N TYR A 319 18.15 1.18 -10.60
CA TYR A 319 16.90 1.94 -10.59
C TYR A 319 17.17 3.45 -10.57
N ILE A 320 18.08 3.92 -9.71
CA ILE A 320 18.44 5.34 -9.60
C ILE A 320 18.95 5.88 -10.93
N HIS A 321 19.80 5.14 -11.65
CA HIS A 321 20.29 5.53 -12.97
C HIS A 321 19.18 5.58 -14.02
N LEU A 322 18.26 4.60 -14.04
CA LEU A 322 17.09 4.60 -14.94
C LEU A 322 16.12 5.75 -14.64
N ILE A 323 15.90 6.05 -13.36
CA ILE A 323 15.09 7.20 -12.93
C ILE A 323 15.72 8.51 -13.44
N GLN A 324 17.03 8.69 -13.23
CA GLN A 324 17.73 9.88 -13.68
C GLN A 324 17.63 10.07 -15.21
N GLN A 325 17.77 8.99 -15.97
CA GLN A 325 17.61 9.01 -17.42
C GLN A 325 16.19 9.43 -17.83
N ALA A 326 15.16 8.88 -17.14
CA ALA A 326 13.76 9.23 -17.42
C ALA A 326 13.48 10.72 -17.12
N ILE A 327 14.02 11.25 -16.01
CA ILE A 327 13.89 12.67 -15.63
C ILE A 327 14.58 13.55 -16.68
N GLN A 328 15.77 13.20 -17.14
CA GLN A 328 16.48 13.94 -18.20
C GLN A 328 15.70 13.98 -19.51
N ALA A 329 14.88 12.95 -19.78
CA ALA A 329 13.96 12.90 -20.91
C ALA A 329 12.63 13.65 -20.65
N GLY A 330 12.50 14.41 -19.57
CA GLY A 330 11.29 15.14 -19.19
C GLY A 330 10.11 14.26 -18.79
N LYS A 331 10.35 13.02 -18.35
CA LYS A 331 9.34 12.04 -17.97
C LYS A 331 9.21 11.90 -16.46
N GLN A 332 8.01 11.53 -16.02
CA GLN A 332 7.76 11.15 -14.65
C GLN A 332 8.03 9.66 -14.41
N VAL A 333 8.36 9.31 -13.18
CA VAL A 333 8.64 7.95 -12.76
C VAL A 333 7.75 7.57 -11.59
N LEU A 334 7.12 6.40 -11.67
CA LEU A 334 6.46 5.74 -10.55
C LEU A 334 7.35 4.60 -10.04
N TYR A 335 7.84 4.73 -8.80
CA TYR A 335 8.61 3.69 -8.14
C TYR A 335 7.76 3.05 -7.03
N LEU A 336 7.31 1.83 -7.26
CA LEU A 336 6.48 1.05 -6.33
C LEU A 336 7.36 0.18 -5.44
N LEU A 337 7.10 0.27 -4.14
CA LEU A 337 7.66 -0.60 -3.11
C LEU A 337 6.53 -1.32 -2.35
N PRO A 338 6.79 -2.54 -1.81
CA PRO A 338 5.93 -3.13 -0.82
C PRO A 338 5.77 -2.22 0.41
N GLU A 339 4.61 -2.22 1.03
CA GLU A 339 4.30 -1.31 2.14
C GLU A 339 5.32 -1.38 3.30
N ILE A 340 5.88 -2.57 3.54
CA ILE A 340 6.88 -2.82 4.58
C ILE A 340 8.27 -2.36 4.14
N ALA A 341 8.58 -2.36 2.85
CA ALA A 341 9.89 -1.98 2.31
C ALA A 341 10.09 -0.46 2.15
N LEU A 342 9.02 0.34 2.33
CA LEU A 342 9.13 1.80 2.36
C LEU A 342 9.74 2.25 3.70
N THR A 343 11.04 2.00 3.86
CA THR A 343 11.80 2.34 5.05
C THR A 343 12.40 3.74 4.95
N THR A 344 12.81 4.28 6.09
CA THR A 344 13.54 5.56 6.17
C THR A 344 14.81 5.51 5.29
N GLN A 345 15.51 4.37 5.28
CA GLN A 345 16.76 4.18 4.51
C GLN A 345 16.57 4.42 3.01
N ILE A 346 15.59 3.75 2.37
CA ILE A 346 15.35 3.93 0.92
C ILE A 346 14.87 5.34 0.61
N THR A 347 14.04 5.90 1.48
CA THR A 347 13.52 7.27 1.35
C THR A 347 14.65 8.29 1.39
N GLU A 348 15.54 8.21 2.39
CA GLU A 348 16.69 9.10 2.53
C GLU A 348 17.69 8.96 1.37
N ARG A 349 17.94 7.70 0.94
CA ARG A 349 18.81 7.44 -0.20
C ARG A 349 18.31 8.12 -1.46
N LEU A 350 17.03 8.03 -1.77
CA LEU A 350 16.45 8.68 -2.94
C LEU A 350 16.35 10.19 -2.76
N LYS A 351 16.05 10.70 -1.56
CA LYS A 351 16.06 12.14 -1.27
C LYS A 351 17.43 12.79 -1.48
N ARG A 352 18.52 12.11 -1.12
CA ARG A 352 19.89 12.60 -1.37
C ARG A 352 20.18 12.77 -2.86
N VAL A 353 19.57 11.98 -3.72
CA VAL A 353 19.81 12.03 -5.18
C VAL A 353 18.83 12.95 -5.88
N PHE A 354 17.55 12.90 -5.53
CA PHE A 354 16.50 13.59 -6.29
C PHE A 354 15.96 14.84 -5.60
N GLY A 355 16.28 15.05 -4.32
CA GLY A 355 15.87 16.24 -3.56
C GLY A 355 14.36 16.46 -3.60
N ASN A 356 13.95 17.69 -3.93
CA ASN A 356 12.55 18.12 -3.97
C ASN A 356 11.75 17.56 -5.16
N ARG A 357 12.42 16.90 -6.13
CA ARG A 357 11.76 16.24 -7.26
C ARG A 357 11.11 14.90 -6.86
N LEU A 358 11.38 14.42 -5.64
CA LEU A 358 10.85 13.17 -5.09
C LEU A 358 9.60 13.44 -4.25
N GLY A 359 8.45 12.92 -4.68
CA GLY A 359 7.23 12.81 -3.89
C GLY A 359 7.12 11.41 -3.26
N ILE A 360 6.68 11.33 -2.00
CA ILE A 360 6.48 10.06 -1.31
C ILE A 360 4.99 9.90 -1.01
N TYR A 361 4.37 8.82 -1.51
CA TYR A 361 2.93 8.58 -1.32
C TYR A 361 2.68 7.25 -0.61
N HIS A 362 2.12 7.33 0.59
CA HIS A 362 1.87 6.18 1.44
C HIS A 362 0.49 6.24 2.10
N SER A 363 -0.18 5.09 2.22
CA SER A 363 -1.51 4.98 2.85
C SER A 363 -1.53 5.36 4.35
N LYS A 364 -0.37 5.33 5.03
CA LYS A 364 -0.20 5.75 6.43
C LYS A 364 0.03 7.26 6.60
N PHE A 365 0.19 8.01 5.51
CA PHE A 365 0.27 9.46 5.60
C PHE A 365 -1.10 10.04 5.94
N PRO A 366 -1.12 11.14 6.68
CA PRO A 366 -2.33 11.91 6.89
C PRO A 366 -3.02 12.23 5.57
N ASP A 367 -4.34 12.32 5.60
CA ASP A 367 -5.12 12.53 4.38
C ASP A 367 -4.80 13.90 3.73
N ALA A 368 -4.51 14.91 4.54
CA ALA A 368 -4.09 16.23 4.08
C ALA A 368 -2.81 16.18 3.21
N GLU A 369 -1.76 15.46 3.64
CA GLU A 369 -0.55 15.25 2.84
C GLU A 369 -0.86 14.52 1.52
N ARG A 370 -1.76 13.55 1.56
CA ARG A 370 -2.18 12.80 0.37
C ARG A 370 -2.93 13.70 -0.62
N VAL A 371 -3.77 14.60 -0.12
CA VAL A 371 -4.47 15.62 -0.92
C VAL A 371 -3.46 16.61 -1.52
N GLU A 372 -2.48 17.06 -0.76
CA GLU A 372 -1.43 17.97 -1.21
C GLU A 372 -0.62 17.35 -2.36
N ILE A 373 -0.17 16.10 -2.19
CA ILE A 373 0.56 15.38 -3.26
C ILE A 373 -0.32 15.22 -4.50
N TRP A 374 -1.61 14.89 -4.33
CA TRP A 374 -2.56 14.78 -5.44
C TRP A 374 -2.68 16.10 -6.20
N ARG A 375 -2.92 17.19 -5.48
CA ARG A 375 -3.04 18.53 -6.07
C ARG A 375 -1.74 18.96 -6.78
N LYS A 376 -0.60 18.75 -6.13
CA LYS A 376 0.71 19.07 -6.72
C LYS A 376 0.95 18.31 -8.04
N GLN A 377 0.55 17.06 -8.12
CA GLN A 377 0.65 16.27 -9.36
C GLN A 377 -0.23 16.81 -10.52
N LEU A 378 -1.20 17.65 -10.23
CA LEU A 378 -2.05 18.32 -11.23
C LEU A 378 -1.47 19.66 -11.71
N THR A 379 -0.47 20.21 -11.04
CA THR A 379 0.20 21.49 -11.39
C THR A 379 1.38 21.27 -12.35
N ASP A 380 1.96 22.34 -12.82
CA ASP A 380 3.19 22.29 -13.65
C ASP A 380 4.47 22.09 -12.79
N ASP A 381 4.39 22.30 -11.46
CA ASP A 381 5.43 21.98 -10.48
C ASP A 381 5.22 20.58 -9.88
N ASP A 382 4.88 19.61 -10.72
CA ASP A 382 4.64 18.22 -10.30
C ASP A 382 5.96 17.50 -9.94
N TYR A 383 5.85 16.43 -9.15
CA TYR A 383 7.01 15.59 -8.84
C TYR A 383 7.45 14.79 -10.06
N ASP A 384 8.74 14.76 -10.32
CA ASP A 384 9.34 13.91 -11.35
C ASP A 384 9.35 12.44 -10.95
N VAL A 385 9.51 12.16 -9.65
CA VAL A 385 9.53 10.80 -9.09
C VAL A 385 8.49 10.67 -8.00
N ILE A 386 7.64 9.68 -8.11
CA ILE A 386 6.76 9.25 -7.02
C ILE A 386 7.27 7.92 -6.48
N LEU A 387 7.74 7.93 -5.25
CA LEU A 387 8.01 6.73 -4.47
C LEU A 387 6.75 6.37 -3.68
N GLY A 388 6.22 5.17 -3.86
CA GLY A 388 5.02 4.84 -3.15
C GLY A 388 4.67 3.37 -3.09
N VAL A 389 3.56 3.10 -2.41
CA VAL A 389 2.99 1.76 -2.26
C VAL A 389 1.87 1.53 -3.28
N ARG A 390 1.17 0.40 -3.20
CA ARG A 390 0.12 0.01 -4.16
C ARG A 390 -0.88 1.11 -4.54
N SER A 391 -1.27 2.00 -3.61
CA SER A 391 -2.23 3.08 -3.89
C SER A 391 -1.69 4.20 -4.78
N SER A 392 -0.38 4.26 -4.97
CA SER A 392 0.26 5.30 -5.80
C SER A 392 -0.06 5.18 -7.29
N VAL A 393 -0.57 4.03 -7.73
CA VAL A 393 -1.02 3.83 -9.12
C VAL A 393 -2.24 4.72 -9.49
N PHE A 394 -2.94 5.24 -8.48
CA PHE A 394 -4.10 6.11 -8.69
C PHE A 394 -3.76 7.58 -8.87
N LEU A 395 -2.52 8.00 -8.61
CA LEU A 395 -2.13 9.40 -8.73
C LEU A 395 -2.26 9.94 -10.17
N PRO A 396 -2.54 11.24 -10.32
CA PRO A 396 -2.76 11.86 -11.63
C PRO A 396 -1.42 12.15 -12.35
N PHE A 397 -0.84 11.14 -12.98
CA PHE A 397 0.35 11.33 -13.83
C PHE A 397 0.00 12.03 -15.13
N ARG A 398 0.91 12.90 -15.60
CA ARG A 398 0.79 13.62 -16.86
C ARG A 398 1.82 13.17 -17.92
N ARG A 399 3.02 12.79 -17.46
CA ARG A 399 4.22 12.53 -18.29
C ARG A 399 4.88 11.19 -17.94
N LEU A 400 4.11 10.20 -17.43
CA LEU A 400 4.68 8.93 -16.99
C LEU A 400 5.51 8.26 -18.11
N GLY A 401 6.77 7.96 -17.83
CA GLY A 401 7.71 7.35 -18.78
C GLY A 401 8.35 6.06 -18.28
N LEU A 402 8.41 5.87 -16.97
CA LEU A 402 8.99 4.69 -16.36
C LEU A 402 8.18 4.28 -15.13
N VAL A 403 7.93 2.99 -15.00
CA VAL A 403 7.38 2.37 -13.79
C VAL A 403 8.37 1.33 -13.29
N ILE A 404 8.76 1.43 -12.03
CA ILE A 404 9.60 0.43 -11.36
C ILE A 404 8.75 -0.25 -10.30
N VAL A 405 8.72 -1.58 -10.30
CA VAL A 405 8.07 -2.38 -9.26
C VAL A 405 9.12 -3.24 -8.60
N ASP A 406 9.57 -2.84 -7.44
CA ASP A 406 10.57 -3.59 -6.69
C ASP A 406 9.92 -4.68 -5.85
N GLU A 407 10.63 -5.78 -5.62
CA GLU A 407 10.10 -6.99 -4.99
C GLU A 407 8.74 -7.39 -5.60
N GLU A 408 8.69 -7.52 -6.94
CA GLU A 408 7.45 -7.67 -7.73
C GLU A 408 6.59 -8.87 -7.33
N HIS A 409 7.21 -9.86 -6.68
CA HIS A 409 6.56 -11.08 -6.18
C HIS A 409 5.74 -10.87 -4.91
N GLU A 410 5.81 -9.68 -4.31
CA GLU A 410 5.21 -9.44 -3.00
C GLU A 410 3.68 -9.45 -3.01
N ASN A 411 3.11 -10.26 -2.12
CA ASN A 411 1.66 -10.40 -1.98
C ASN A 411 0.95 -9.11 -1.51
N THR A 412 1.69 -8.18 -0.89
CA THR A 412 1.14 -6.90 -0.40
C THR A 412 0.72 -5.96 -1.52
N TYR A 413 1.14 -6.22 -2.75
CA TYR A 413 0.63 -5.52 -3.94
C TYR A 413 -0.82 -5.88 -4.28
N LYS A 414 -1.34 -7.01 -3.77
CA LYS A 414 -2.75 -7.38 -3.92
C LYS A 414 -3.60 -6.72 -2.82
N GLN A 415 -4.61 -5.94 -3.22
CA GLN A 415 -5.64 -5.47 -2.31
C GLN A 415 -6.67 -6.57 -2.10
N GLN A 416 -6.84 -7.01 -0.84
CA GLN A 416 -7.80 -8.06 -0.49
C GLN A 416 -9.20 -7.47 -0.25
N ASP A 417 -9.26 -6.39 0.51
CA ASP A 417 -10.49 -5.69 0.88
C ASP A 417 -10.15 -4.23 1.22
N PRO A 418 -11.03 -3.25 0.93
CA PRO A 418 -12.26 -3.34 0.13
C PRO A 418 -12.01 -3.49 -1.38
N ALA A 419 -13.09 -3.55 -2.18
CA ALA A 419 -13.01 -3.39 -3.64
C ALA A 419 -12.41 -2.00 -4.01
N PRO A 420 -11.72 -1.90 -5.15
CA PRO A 420 -11.30 -2.93 -6.12
C PRO A 420 -10.24 -3.87 -5.54
N ARG A 421 -10.41 -5.18 -5.76
CA ARG A 421 -9.42 -6.20 -5.32
C ARG A 421 -8.29 -6.34 -6.35
N TYR A 422 -7.65 -5.23 -6.65
CA TYR A 422 -6.63 -5.14 -7.70
C TYR A 422 -5.25 -5.59 -7.22
N HIS A 423 -4.40 -5.99 -8.18
CA HIS A 423 -2.98 -6.25 -7.96
C HIS A 423 -2.17 -5.08 -8.52
N ALA A 424 -1.50 -4.31 -7.65
CA ALA A 424 -0.85 -3.06 -8.05
C ALA A 424 0.26 -3.25 -9.09
N ARG A 425 1.06 -4.35 -9.04
CA ARG A 425 2.04 -4.68 -10.09
C ARG A 425 1.37 -4.79 -11.46
N ASN A 426 0.30 -5.57 -11.55
CA ASN A 426 -0.41 -5.78 -12.83
C ASN A 426 -1.09 -4.48 -13.29
N ALA A 427 -1.70 -3.75 -12.36
CA ALA A 427 -2.30 -2.45 -12.63
C ALA A 427 -1.27 -1.42 -13.11
N ALA A 428 -0.08 -1.41 -12.52
CA ALA A 428 1.03 -0.52 -12.90
C ALA A 428 1.56 -0.81 -14.31
N ILE A 429 1.64 -2.09 -14.72
CA ILE A 429 1.99 -2.48 -16.10
C ILE A 429 0.97 -1.91 -17.10
N VAL A 430 -0.33 -2.01 -16.78
CA VAL A 430 -1.38 -1.47 -17.65
C VAL A 430 -1.36 0.05 -17.66
N LEU A 431 -1.20 0.70 -16.50
CA LEU A 431 -1.05 2.15 -16.41
C LEU A 431 0.13 2.62 -17.28
N ALA A 432 1.30 1.99 -17.15
CA ALA A 432 2.46 2.27 -17.99
C ALA A 432 2.15 2.14 -19.48
N SER A 433 1.45 1.07 -19.88
CA SER A 433 1.04 0.85 -21.27
C SER A 433 0.16 1.98 -21.82
N MET A 434 -0.77 2.51 -21.00
CA MET A 434 -1.65 3.64 -21.39
C MET A 434 -0.86 4.94 -21.65
N PHE A 435 0.33 5.07 -21.05
CA PHE A 435 1.23 6.21 -21.26
C PHE A 435 2.33 5.92 -22.30
N GLY A 436 2.44 4.72 -22.83
CA GLY A 436 3.60 4.28 -23.62
C GLY A 436 4.89 4.22 -22.80
N ALA A 437 4.78 4.15 -21.48
CA ALA A 437 5.87 4.06 -20.53
C ALA A 437 6.45 2.64 -20.45
N LYS A 438 7.70 2.55 -20.00
CA LYS A 438 8.38 1.27 -19.77
C LYS A 438 8.16 0.80 -18.34
N THR A 439 8.16 -0.53 -18.13
CA THR A 439 8.02 -1.13 -16.80
C THR A 439 9.21 -2.02 -16.50
N LEU A 440 9.86 -1.78 -15.36
CA LEU A 440 10.89 -2.65 -14.80
C LEU A 440 10.33 -3.38 -13.58
N LEU A 441 10.38 -4.70 -13.61
CA LEU A 441 10.01 -5.58 -12.49
C LEU A 441 11.32 -6.08 -11.86
N GLY A 442 11.58 -5.71 -10.61
CA GLY A 442 12.80 -6.08 -9.92
C GLY A 442 12.54 -7.05 -8.78
N THR A 443 13.36 -8.09 -8.67
CA THR A 443 13.25 -9.07 -7.58
C THR A 443 14.45 -10.01 -7.54
N ALA A 444 14.67 -10.64 -6.38
CA ALA A 444 15.59 -11.77 -6.25
C ALA A 444 14.91 -13.13 -6.49
N THR A 445 13.61 -13.18 -6.28
CA THR A 445 12.79 -14.40 -6.34
C THR A 445 11.50 -14.11 -7.11
N PRO A 446 11.52 -14.07 -8.44
CA PRO A 446 10.36 -13.71 -9.26
C PRO A 446 9.10 -14.51 -8.90
N CYS A 447 7.91 -13.98 -9.20
CA CYS A 447 6.75 -14.85 -9.22
C CYS A 447 6.77 -15.71 -10.49
N ILE A 448 6.21 -16.91 -10.40
CA ILE A 448 6.23 -17.91 -11.49
C ILE A 448 5.64 -17.31 -12.77
N GLU A 449 4.59 -16.52 -12.70
CA GLU A 449 3.95 -15.90 -13.87
C GLU A 449 4.86 -14.86 -14.55
N THR A 450 5.58 -14.06 -13.76
CA THR A 450 6.52 -13.07 -14.31
C THR A 450 7.71 -13.76 -14.96
N TYR A 451 8.27 -14.76 -14.28
CA TYR A 451 9.39 -15.52 -14.79
C TYR A 451 9.00 -16.30 -16.07
N TYR A 452 7.80 -16.91 -16.10
CA TYR A 452 7.26 -17.55 -17.30
C TYR A 452 7.19 -16.59 -18.49
N ASN A 453 6.66 -15.37 -18.27
CA ASN A 453 6.58 -14.35 -19.31
C ASN A 453 7.97 -13.90 -19.80
N ALA A 454 8.97 -13.87 -18.92
CA ALA A 454 10.35 -13.52 -19.26
C ALA A 454 11.03 -14.60 -20.09
N VAL A 455 10.99 -15.85 -19.65
CA VAL A 455 11.60 -17.00 -20.33
C VAL A 455 10.96 -17.24 -21.72
N HIS A 456 9.64 -17.03 -21.85
CA HIS A 456 8.94 -17.16 -23.14
C HIS A 456 9.00 -15.90 -24.01
N GLY A 457 9.86 -14.95 -23.67
CA GLY A 457 10.16 -13.80 -24.50
C GLY A 457 9.09 -12.70 -24.55
N LYS A 458 8.02 -12.79 -23.76
CA LYS A 458 7.01 -11.73 -23.65
C LYS A 458 7.56 -10.51 -22.92
N TYR A 459 8.40 -10.72 -21.89
CA TYR A 459 9.13 -9.68 -21.18
C TYR A 459 10.61 -9.71 -21.56
N GLY A 460 11.33 -8.62 -21.37
CA GLY A 460 12.79 -8.61 -21.32
C GLY A 460 13.23 -9.39 -20.07
N TRP A 461 14.38 -10.04 -20.14
CA TRP A 461 14.94 -10.77 -19.00
C TRP A 461 16.41 -10.45 -18.84
N VAL A 462 16.75 -9.85 -17.72
CA VAL A 462 18.11 -9.47 -17.33
C VAL A 462 18.44 -10.13 -16.01
N GLN A 463 19.60 -10.74 -15.92
CA GLN A 463 20.07 -11.41 -14.71
C GLN A 463 21.22 -10.64 -14.07
N LEU A 464 21.17 -10.49 -12.75
CA LEU A 464 22.26 -9.90 -11.94
C LEU A 464 22.63 -10.90 -10.85
N THR A 465 23.56 -11.79 -11.17
CA THR A 465 23.92 -12.97 -10.34
C THR A 465 24.96 -12.68 -9.28
N GLU A 466 25.70 -11.57 -9.41
CA GLU A 466 26.74 -11.18 -8.49
C GLU A 466 26.22 -10.29 -7.36
N ARG A 467 26.63 -10.57 -6.13
CA ARG A 467 26.40 -9.66 -5.00
C ARG A 467 27.39 -8.47 -5.07
N HIS A 468 26.94 -7.32 -4.60
CA HIS A 468 27.83 -6.16 -4.47
C HIS A 468 29.01 -6.51 -3.56
N GLN A 469 30.23 -6.17 -3.99
CA GLN A 469 31.49 -6.49 -3.32
C GLN A 469 31.83 -7.99 -3.22
N ASN A 470 31.30 -8.84 -4.10
CA ASN A 470 31.56 -10.28 -4.18
C ASN A 470 31.35 -11.06 -2.85
N VAL A 471 30.42 -10.60 -2.02
CA VAL A 471 30.04 -11.30 -0.80
C VAL A 471 29.38 -12.64 -1.14
N LEU A 472 29.85 -13.74 -0.55
CA LEU A 472 29.30 -15.08 -0.78
C LEU A 472 27.85 -15.19 -0.29
N LEU A 473 27.05 -16.05 -0.93
CA LEU A 473 25.75 -16.44 -0.41
C LEU A 473 25.92 -17.10 0.97
N PRO A 474 24.94 -16.96 1.88
CA PRO A 474 25.00 -17.58 3.18
C PRO A 474 25.05 -19.11 3.04
N HIS A 475 25.77 -19.76 3.95
CA HIS A 475 25.74 -21.21 4.07
C HIS A 475 24.44 -21.63 4.76
N ILE A 476 23.71 -22.60 4.19
CA ILE A 476 22.47 -23.11 4.76
C ILE A 476 22.67 -24.51 5.29
N GLU A 477 22.55 -24.68 6.59
CA GLU A 477 22.57 -25.98 7.26
C GLU A 477 21.15 -26.45 7.55
N VAL A 478 20.76 -27.60 7.00
CA VAL A 478 19.43 -28.20 7.18
C VAL A 478 19.45 -29.14 8.38
N VAL A 479 18.44 -28.97 9.25
CA VAL A 479 18.30 -29.77 10.45
C VAL A 479 16.99 -30.54 10.44
N ASP A 480 17.05 -31.89 10.53
CA ASP A 480 15.87 -32.74 10.71
C ASP A 480 15.37 -32.67 12.15
N ILE A 481 14.38 -31.79 12.38
CA ILE A 481 13.77 -31.67 13.72
C ILE A 481 12.82 -32.82 14.06
N LYS A 482 12.39 -33.65 13.12
CA LYS A 482 11.57 -34.83 13.36
C LYS A 482 12.41 -35.91 14.06
N GLU A 483 13.62 -36.18 13.55
CA GLU A 483 14.57 -37.14 14.16
C GLU A 483 15.00 -36.67 15.53
N LEU A 484 15.37 -35.39 15.67
CA LEU A 484 15.78 -34.80 16.95
C LEU A 484 14.65 -34.88 18.00
N ALA A 485 13.43 -34.60 17.61
CA ALA A 485 12.25 -34.69 18.49
C ALA A 485 12.01 -36.14 18.97
N ARG A 486 12.14 -37.12 18.04
CA ARG A 486 12.03 -38.54 18.37
C ARG A 486 13.10 -38.96 19.39
N LYS A 487 14.35 -38.44 19.22
CA LYS A 487 15.47 -38.68 20.13
C LYS A 487 15.43 -37.83 21.42
N LYS A 488 14.40 -37.02 21.63
CA LYS A 488 14.21 -36.03 22.74
C LYS A 488 15.40 -35.08 22.92
N ARG A 489 16.06 -34.69 21.82
CA ARG A 489 17.23 -33.80 21.80
C ARG A 489 16.87 -32.33 21.50
N MET A 490 15.58 -32.02 21.27
CA MET A 490 15.15 -30.67 21.11
C MET A 490 15.00 -29.96 22.45
N THR A 491 15.41 -28.69 22.52
CA THR A 491 15.12 -27.80 23.66
C THR A 491 14.04 -26.84 23.22
N ALA A 492 12.82 -27.01 23.75
CA ALA A 492 11.63 -26.34 23.24
C ALA A 492 11.48 -26.58 21.71
N GLN A 493 11.60 -25.52 20.89
CA GLN A 493 11.53 -25.60 19.42
C GLN A 493 12.89 -25.42 18.72
N PHE A 494 13.96 -25.42 19.48
CA PHE A 494 15.30 -25.19 18.97
C PHE A 494 16.12 -26.49 18.92
N SER A 495 16.81 -26.70 17.81
CA SER A 495 17.77 -27.78 17.66
C SER A 495 19.05 -27.45 18.42
N PRO A 496 19.82 -28.47 18.86
CA PRO A 496 21.10 -28.28 19.49
C PRO A 496 22.07 -27.46 18.64
N LEU A 497 22.12 -27.70 17.35
CA LEU A 497 22.92 -26.94 16.39
C LEU A 497 22.57 -25.44 16.42
N LEU A 498 21.28 -25.11 16.32
CA LEU A 498 20.85 -23.71 16.34
C LEU A 498 21.24 -23.02 17.65
N LEU A 499 21.03 -23.68 18.80
CA LEU A 499 21.39 -23.11 20.11
C LEU A 499 22.94 -22.95 20.25
N GLN A 500 23.71 -23.88 19.72
CA GLN A 500 25.16 -23.75 19.66
C GLN A 500 25.58 -22.54 18.84
N LYS A 501 25.00 -22.37 17.63
CA LYS A 501 25.35 -21.26 16.73
C LYS A 501 24.90 -19.90 17.29
N ILE A 502 23.76 -19.84 18.00
CA ILE A 502 23.36 -18.64 18.72
C ILE A 502 24.40 -18.28 19.79
N ARG A 503 24.86 -19.26 20.59
CA ARG A 503 25.87 -19.02 21.62
C ARG A 503 27.19 -18.50 21.03
N GLU A 504 27.69 -19.16 19.99
CA GLU A 504 28.91 -18.75 19.27
C GLU A 504 28.79 -17.30 18.74
N ALA A 505 27.63 -16.91 18.17
CA ALA A 505 27.40 -15.55 17.69
C ALA A 505 27.35 -14.51 18.82
N LEU A 506 26.69 -14.82 19.93
CA LEU A 506 26.60 -13.92 21.08
C LEU A 506 27.99 -13.71 21.75
N GLU A 507 28.80 -14.75 21.86
CA GLU A 507 30.20 -14.69 22.36
C GLU A 507 31.07 -13.77 21.49
N GLN A 508 30.82 -13.76 20.16
CA GLN A 508 31.50 -12.88 19.19
C GLN A 508 30.86 -11.46 19.10
N LYS A 509 29.88 -11.17 19.92
CA LYS A 509 29.08 -9.92 19.88
C LYS A 509 28.42 -9.67 18.51
N GLU A 510 28.08 -10.75 17.82
CA GLU A 510 27.34 -10.75 16.57
C GLU A 510 25.84 -10.90 16.85
N GLN A 511 25.00 -10.55 15.88
CA GLN A 511 23.55 -10.55 16.04
C GLN A 511 22.92 -11.78 15.39
N VAL A 512 21.76 -12.15 15.90
CA VAL A 512 20.98 -13.31 15.45
C VAL A 512 19.57 -12.88 15.04
N ILE A 513 19.07 -13.44 13.95
CA ILE A 513 17.65 -13.34 13.57
C ILE A 513 16.99 -14.71 13.70
N LEU A 514 15.88 -14.78 14.44
CA LEU A 514 15.04 -15.97 14.53
C LEU A 514 13.73 -15.71 13.77
N PHE A 515 13.54 -16.46 12.71
CA PHE A 515 12.40 -16.31 11.83
C PHE A 515 11.33 -17.36 12.10
N GLN A 516 10.11 -16.92 12.34
CA GLN A 516 8.91 -17.76 12.46
C GLN A 516 7.80 -17.23 11.57
N ASN A 517 7.34 -18.01 10.61
CA ASN A 517 6.21 -17.61 9.78
C ASN A 517 4.89 -17.75 10.56
N ARG A 518 4.22 -16.62 10.86
CA ARG A 518 2.92 -16.59 11.57
C ARG A 518 1.73 -16.33 10.62
N ARG A 519 1.95 -15.87 9.38
CA ARG A 519 0.86 -15.50 8.48
C ARG A 519 0.20 -16.73 7.86
N GLY A 520 -1.14 -16.77 7.90
CA GLY A 520 -1.95 -17.77 7.22
C GLY A 520 -2.13 -19.05 8.02
N PHE A 521 -2.58 -18.94 9.24
CA PHE A 521 -3.00 -20.08 10.02
C PHE A 521 -4.30 -20.68 9.47
N ALA A 522 -4.16 -21.54 8.45
CA ALA A 522 -5.17 -22.54 8.23
C ALA A 522 -4.89 -23.66 9.24
N PRO A 523 -5.82 -23.99 10.14
CA PRO A 523 -5.62 -25.07 11.07
C PRO A 523 -5.37 -26.37 10.30
N MET A 524 -4.20 -26.96 10.51
CA MET A 524 -3.78 -28.20 9.86
C MET A 524 -3.63 -29.29 10.92
N ILE A 525 -3.97 -30.51 10.55
CA ILE A 525 -3.66 -31.67 11.35
C ILE A 525 -2.28 -32.18 10.98
N GLU A 526 -1.49 -32.52 11.98
CA GLU A 526 -0.17 -33.10 11.82
C GLU A 526 0.00 -34.30 12.74
N CYS A 527 0.56 -35.37 12.23
CA CYS A 527 0.93 -36.51 13.06
C CYS A 527 2.12 -36.17 13.94
N ARG A 528 1.99 -36.27 15.25
CA ARG A 528 3.08 -35.99 16.20
C ARG A 528 4.29 -36.89 16.02
N THR A 529 4.07 -38.14 15.60
CA THR A 529 5.11 -39.14 15.46
C THR A 529 5.94 -38.98 14.19
N CYS A 530 5.28 -38.82 13.03
CA CYS A 530 5.98 -38.86 11.74
C CYS A 530 5.92 -37.53 10.97
N GLY A 531 5.14 -36.53 11.44
CA GLY A 531 5.00 -35.26 10.75
C GLY A 531 4.09 -35.31 9.52
N TRP A 532 3.34 -36.40 9.31
CA TRP A 532 2.42 -36.53 8.18
C TRP A 532 1.33 -35.46 8.25
N ILE A 533 1.05 -34.84 7.10
CA ILE A 533 -0.01 -33.84 6.91
C ILE A 533 -0.92 -34.32 5.79
N PRO A 534 -2.26 -34.29 5.96
CA PRO A 534 -3.20 -34.71 4.94
C PRO A 534 -3.19 -33.77 3.72
N LYS A 535 -3.09 -34.35 2.53
CA LYS A 535 -3.12 -33.65 1.24
C LYS A 535 -4.38 -34.03 0.46
N CYS A 536 -4.85 -33.11 -0.39
CA CYS A 536 -5.96 -33.35 -1.31
C CYS A 536 -5.51 -34.26 -2.46
N LYS A 537 -6.34 -35.26 -2.80
CA LYS A 537 -6.06 -36.16 -3.93
C LYS A 537 -6.17 -35.46 -5.30
N ASN A 538 -6.97 -34.39 -5.39
CA ASN A 538 -7.30 -33.72 -6.64
C ASN A 538 -6.51 -32.43 -6.89
N CYS A 539 -5.83 -31.87 -5.87
CA CYS A 539 -5.26 -30.50 -5.95
C CYS A 539 -3.82 -30.39 -5.47
N ASP A 540 -3.21 -31.45 -5.00
CA ASP A 540 -1.87 -31.50 -4.38
C ASP A 540 -1.58 -30.36 -3.37
N VAL A 541 -2.62 -29.97 -2.61
CA VAL A 541 -2.52 -28.99 -1.53
C VAL A 541 -2.89 -29.64 -0.20
N SER A 542 -2.34 -29.11 0.88
CA SER A 542 -2.71 -29.55 2.23
C SER A 542 -4.17 -29.24 2.54
N LEU A 543 -4.81 -30.12 3.29
CA LEU A 543 -6.21 -29.98 3.68
C LEU A 543 -6.33 -29.07 4.92
N THR A 544 -7.35 -28.23 4.94
CA THR A 544 -7.67 -27.40 6.09
C THR A 544 -8.60 -28.14 7.05
N TYR A 545 -8.26 -28.13 8.32
CA TYR A 545 -9.07 -28.74 9.36
C TYR A 545 -10.14 -27.79 9.88
N HIS A 546 -11.39 -28.18 9.80
CA HIS A 546 -12.54 -27.46 10.35
C HIS A 546 -12.96 -28.07 11.68
N LYS A 547 -12.51 -27.50 12.80
CA LYS A 547 -12.76 -28.01 14.16
C LYS A 547 -14.26 -28.19 14.46
N GLY A 548 -15.11 -27.24 14.04
CA GLY A 548 -16.57 -27.31 14.30
C GLY A 548 -17.29 -28.42 13.57
N LEU A 549 -16.75 -28.92 12.45
CA LEU A 549 -17.30 -30.01 11.64
C LEU A 549 -16.49 -31.29 11.78
N ASN A 550 -15.36 -31.27 12.48
CA ASN A 550 -14.39 -32.35 12.57
C ASN A 550 -14.04 -32.96 11.20
N GLN A 551 -13.79 -32.09 10.19
CA GLN A 551 -13.54 -32.48 8.80
C GLN A 551 -12.32 -31.78 8.23
N LEU A 552 -11.70 -32.43 7.23
CA LEU A 552 -10.60 -31.93 6.43
C LEU A 552 -11.13 -31.51 5.05
N THR A 553 -10.98 -30.26 4.66
CA THR A 553 -11.54 -29.75 3.39
C THR A 553 -10.46 -29.14 2.51
N CYS A 554 -10.51 -29.48 1.23
CA CYS A 554 -9.73 -28.80 0.20
C CYS A 554 -10.44 -27.51 -0.24
N HIS A 555 -9.87 -26.35 0.01
CA HIS A 555 -10.44 -25.07 -0.38
C HIS A 555 -10.32 -24.72 -1.86
N TYR A 556 -9.74 -25.63 -2.67
CA TYR A 556 -9.57 -25.45 -4.13
C TYR A 556 -10.58 -26.24 -4.95
N CYS A 557 -10.93 -27.46 -4.51
CA CYS A 557 -11.90 -28.29 -5.21
C CYS A 557 -13.14 -28.63 -4.38
N GLY A 558 -13.20 -28.21 -3.11
CA GLY A 558 -14.30 -28.48 -2.20
C GLY A 558 -14.36 -29.91 -1.66
N TYR A 559 -13.39 -30.76 -2.03
CA TYR A 559 -13.43 -32.16 -1.58
C TYR A 559 -13.18 -32.24 -0.07
N THR A 560 -14.05 -32.94 0.63
CA THR A 560 -14.03 -33.10 2.09
C THR A 560 -13.68 -34.53 2.48
N TYR A 561 -12.83 -34.66 3.49
CA TYR A 561 -12.37 -35.94 4.05
C TYR A 561 -12.69 -35.99 5.54
N GLU A 562 -12.93 -37.19 6.02
CA GLU A 562 -12.96 -37.41 7.46
C GLU A 562 -11.56 -37.33 8.06
N VAL A 563 -11.47 -36.88 9.31
CA VAL A 563 -10.22 -36.93 10.07
C VAL A 563 -9.89 -38.39 10.38
N PRO A 564 -8.74 -38.90 9.91
CA PRO A 564 -8.39 -40.29 10.18
C PRO A 564 -8.18 -40.51 11.67
N LYS A 565 -8.60 -41.67 12.20
CA LYS A 565 -8.41 -42.07 13.63
C LYS A 565 -6.95 -42.33 13.97
N SER A 566 -6.16 -42.72 12.96
CA SER A 566 -4.71 -42.94 13.07
C SER A 566 -3.99 -42.42 11.81
N CYS A 567 -2.74 -42.09 11.95
CA CYS A 567 -1.93 -41.59 10.83
C CYS A 567 -1.79 -42.65 9.73
N PRO A 568 -2.20 -42.39 8.49
CA PRO A 568 -2.05 -43.36 7.40
C PRO A 568 -0.60 -43.69 7.04
N ALA A 569 0.38 -42.84 7.40
CA ALA A 569 1.78 -43.03 7.10
C ALA A 569 2.55 -43.88 8.13
N CYS A 570 2.21 -43.79 9.42
CA CYS A 570 2.94 -44.46 10.48
C CYS A 570 2.11 -45.20 11.54
N GLY A 571 0.75 -45.15 11.40
CA GLY A 571 -0.17 -45.77 12.37
C GLY A 571 -0.33 -44.99 13.68
N GLY A 572 0.41 -43.94 13.94
CA GLY A 572 0.32 -43.13 15.16
C GLY A 572 -1.08 -42.53 15.40
N VAL A 573 -1.55 -42.54 16.62
CA VAL A 573 -2.91 -42.07 16.99
C VAL A 573 -2.93 -40.60 17.41
N GLU A 574 -1.79 -40.01 17.69
CA GLU A 574 -1.69 -38.60 18.09
C GLU A 574 -1.66 -37.67 16.87
N LEU A 575 -2.84 -37.22 16.46
CA LEU A 575 -3.01 -36.19 15.44
C LEU A 575 -3.29 -34.85 16.12
N ILE A 576 -2.36 -33.91 16.00
CA ILE A 576 -2.40 -32.63 16.72
C ILE A 576 -2.70 -31.47 15.78
N ASN A 577 -3.47 -30.51 16.30
CA ASN A 577 -3.66 -29.22 15.65
C ASN A 577 -2.58 -28.24 16.10
N ARG A 578 -1.83 -27.62 15.17
CA ARG A 578 -0.64 -26.81 15.52
C ARG A 578 -0.73 -25.33 15.13
N GLY A 579 -0.15 -24.51 16.03
CA GLY A 579 0.24 -23.12 15.83
C GLY A 579 0.98 -22.56 17.05
N PHE A 580 2.15 -21.97 16.82
CA PHE A 580 2.96 -21.32 17.88
C PHE A 580 3.19 -19.84 17.52
N GLY A 581 3.14 -18.92 18.51
CA GLY A 581 3.37 -17.48 18.35
C GLY A 581 4.83 -17.07 18.63
N THR A 582 5.22 -15.91 18.11
CA THR A 582 6.53 -15.26 18.35
C THR A 582 6.79 -14.94 19.82
N GLU A 583 5.73 -14.73 20.61
CA GLU A 583 5.78 -14.48 22.04
C GLU A 583 6.39 -15.67 22.81
N LYS A 584 5.92 -16.89 22.52
CA LYS A 584 6.49 -18.08 23.15
C LYS A 584 7.96 -18.30 22.76
N ILE A 585 8.34 -17.96 21.52
CA ILE A 585 9.75 -18.04 21.11
C ILE A 585 10.60 -17.07 21.91
N GLU A 586 10.10 -15.87 22.14
CA GLU A 586 10.75 -14.83 22.95
C GLU A 586 10.95 -15.32 24.39
N ASP A 587 9.91 -15.90 25.00
CA ASP A 587 9.96 -16.43 26.37
C ASP A 587 10.97 -17.58 26.47
N ASP A 588 10.91 -18.54 25.55
CA ASP A 588 11.82 -19.69 25.53
C ASP A 588 13.30 -19.25 25.34
N ILE A 589 13.58 -18.28 24.46
CA ILE A 589 14.93 -17.76 24.22
C ILE A 589 15.45 -16.98 25.42
N LYS A 590 14.63 -16.17 26.09
CA LYS A 590 15.03 -15.44 27.31
C LYS A 590 15.38 -16.41 28.45
N LEU A 591 14.71 -17.57 28.54
CA LEU A 591 15.05 -18.59 29.51
C LEU A 591 16.37 -19.29 29.19
N ILE A 592 16.69 -19.52 27.90
CA ILE A 592 17.91 -20.23 27.47
C ILE A 592 19.13 -19.29 27.48
N PHE A 593 18.94 -18.02 27.14
CA PHE A 593 19.99 -16.98 27.07
C PHE A 593 19.56 -15.75 27.89
N PRO A 594 19.60 -15.79 29.21
CA PRO A 594 19.08 -14.74 30.09
C PRO A 594 19.83 -13.42 29.94
N ASP A 595 21.10 -13.44 29.52
CA ASP A 595 21.93 -12.25 29.35
C ASP A 595 21.75 -11.59 27.96
N ALA A 596 21.09 -12.25 27.03
CA ALA A 596 20.87 -11.72 25.69
C ALA A 596 19.72 -10.71 25.66
N ARG A 597 19.94 -9.59 24.96
CA ARG A 597 18.92 -8.57 24.71
C ARG A 597 18.05 -9.00 23.53
N VAL A 598 16.83 -9.44 23.82
CA VAL A 598 15.89 -9.99 22.84
C VAL A 598 14.82 -8.98 22.50
N ALA A 599 14.57 -8.77 21.22
CA ALA A 599 13.45 -7.98 20.73
C ALA A 599 12.55 -8.78 19.77
N ARG A 600 11.27 -8.42 19.74
CA ARG A 600 10.27 -9.04 18.87
C ARG A 600 9.76 -8.04 17.85
N MET A 601 9.69 -8.46 16.57
CA MET A 601 9.18 -7.68 15.46
C MET A 601 8.03 -8.43 14.78
N ASP A 602 6.81 -8.16 15.21
CA ASP A 602 5.59 -8.69 14.65
C ASP A 602 4.47 -7.63 14.61
N LEU A 603 3.27 -8.01 14.14
CA LEU A 603 2.16 -7.08 13.98
C LEU A 603 1.74 -6.43 15.32
N ASP A 604 1.90 -7.14 16.45
CA ASP A 604 1.49 -6.67 17.77
C ASP A 604 2.47 -5.63 18.33
N THR A 605 3.78 -5.84 18.11
CA THR A 605 4.85 -4.94 18.58
C THR A 605 5.09 -3.75 17.65
N THR A 606 4.61 -3.81 16.40
CA THR A 606 4.86 -2.80 15.36
C THR A 606 3.60 -2.08 14.89
N ARG A 607 2.61 -1.91 15.78
CA ARG A 607 1.33 -1.24 15.46
C ARG A 607 1.50 0.22 15.06
N THR A 608 2.51 0.90 15.60
CA THR A 608 2.85 2.28 15.25
C THR A 608 4.14 2.35 14.45
N ARG A 609 4.25 3.36 13.58
CA ARG A 609 5.46 3.61 12.80
C ARG A 609 6.68 3.83 13.70
N THR A 610 6.53 4.61 14.76
CA THR A 610 7.60 4.90 15.73
C THR A 610 8.11 3.65 16.45
N ALA A 611 7.21 2.72 16.81
CA ALA A 611 7.61 1.44 17.43
C ALA A 611 8.42 0.58 16.45
N TYR A 612 7.98 0.49 15.20
CA TYR A 612 8.68 -0.21 14.13
C TYR A 612 10.09 0.37 13.89
N GLU A 613 10.19 1.69 13.70
CA GLU A 613 11.45 2.39 13.44
C GLU A 613 12.42 2.26 14.64
N ARG A 614 11.90 2.30 15.87
CA ARG A 614 12.72 2.12 17.09
C ARG A 614 13.32 0.72 17.17
N ILE A 615 12.54 -0.35 16.91
CA ILE A 615 13.05 -1.74 16.96
C ILE A 615 14.17 -1.92 15.95
N ILE A 616 14.03 -1.35 14.74
CA ILE A 616 15.07 -1.41 13.71
C ILE A 616 16.32 -0.65 14.15
N ALA A 617 16.18 0.60 14.60
CA ALA A 617 17.31 1.41 15.06
C ALA A 617 18.05 0.74 16.22
N ASP A 618 17.33 0.23 17.21
CA ASP A 618 17.94 -0.48 18.37
C ASP A 618 18.69 -1.75 17.94
N PHE A 619 18.23 -2.42 16.87
CA PHE A 619 18.94 -3.58 16.34
C PHE A 619 20.16 -3.16 15.50
N GLU A 620 20.05 -2.13 14.67
CA GLU A 620 21.17 -1.54 13.89
C GLU A 620 22.28 -1.01 14.80
N ASP A 621 21.91 -0.32 15.88
CA ASP A 621 22.86 0.20 16.88
C ASP A 621 23.52 -0.90 17.74
N GLY A 622 23.07 -2.15 17.63
CA GLY A 622 23.57 -3.25 18.44
C GLY A 622 23.08 -3.23 19.89
N LYS A 623 21.95 -2.56 20.14
CA LYS A 623 21.25 -2.58 21.45
C LYS A 623 20.42 -3.84 21.65
N THR A 624 20.17 -4.59 20.59
CA THR A 624 19.47 -5.87 20.56
C THR A 624 20.37 -6.94 19.97
N ASP A 625 20.48 -8.08 20.63
CA ASP A 625 21.36 -9.19 20.21
C ASP A 625 20.59 -10.23 19.37
N ILE A 626 19.34 -10.52 19.76
CA ILE A 626 18.48 -11.50 19.07
C ILE A 626 17.19 -10.82 18.65
N LEU A 627 16.92 -10.80 17.35
CA LEU A 627 15.66 -10.31 16.79
C LEU A 627 14.76 -11.48 16.39
N ILE A 628 13.61 -11.59 17.03
CA ILE A 628 12.60 -12.61 16.69
C ILE A 628 11.54 -11.95 15.83
N GLY A 629 11.25 -12.52 14.66
CA GLY A 629 10.27 -11.89 13.82
C GLY A 629 9.56 -12.80 12.83
N THR A 630 8.53 -12.21 12.23
CA THR A 630 7.76 -12.81 11.15
C THR A 630 8.26 -12.27 9.79
N GLN A 631 7.43 -12.28 8.75
CA GLN A 631 7.77 -11.73 7.44
C GLN A 631 8.29 -10.28 7.47
N MET A 632 8.15 -9.54 8.57
CA MET A 632 8.63 -8.17 8.69
C MET A 632 10.17 -8.11 8.74
N VAL A 633 10.86 -9.11 9.30
CA VAL A 633 12.33 -9.14 9.37
C VAL A 633 12.99 -9.57 8.05
N SER A 634 12.20 -10.11 7.11
CA SER A 634 12.74 -10.58 5.82
C SER A 634 12.87 -9.45 4.78
N LYS A 635 12.30 -8.25 5.01
CA LYS A 635 12.06 -7.25 3.97
C LYS A 635 12.72 -5.90 4.25
N GLY A 636 13.39 -5.35 3.23
CA GLY A 636 13.82 -3.95 3.19
C GLY A 636 14.81 -3.48 4.26
N LEU A 637 15.36 -4.42 5.05
CA LEU A 637 16.28 -4.12 6.14
C LEU A 637 17.69 -4.61 5.80
N ASP A 638 18.68 -3.82 6.15
CA ASP A 638 20.08 -4.13 5.90
C ASP A 638 20.86 -4.11 7.24
N PHE A 639 21.26 -5.28 7.73
CA PHE A 639 21.92 -5.42 9.01
C PHE A 639 23.34 -5.95 8.84
N ASP A 640 24.34 -5.17 9.21
CA ASP A 640 25.74 -5.49 9.02
C ASP A 640 26.31 -6.55 9.96
N ARG A 641 25.68 -6.76 11.13
CA ARG A 641 26.20 -7.61 12.23
C ARG A 641 25.53 -8.96 12.34
N VAL A 642 24.57 -9.28 11.45
CA VAL A 642 23.84 -10.55 11.52
C VAL A 642 24.68 -11.67 10.93
N SER A 643 25.16 -12.59 11.78
CA SER A 643 25.92 -13.77 11.38
C SER A 643 25.09 -15.03 11.28
N VAL A 644 24.06 -15.17 12.13
CA VAL A 644 23.22 -16.37 12.21
C VAL A 644 21.76 -16.02 11.98
N VAL A 645 21.11 -16.79 11.12
CA VAL A 645 19.68 -16.74 10.90
C VAL A 645 19.08 -18.12 11.17
N GLY A 646 18.12 -18.20 12.09
CA GLY A 646 17.40 -19.44 12.39
C GLY A 646 16.01 -19.43 11.77
N ILE A 647 15.73 -20.33 10.82
CA ILE A 647 14.37 -20.59 10.31
C ILE A 647 13.78 -21.73 11.13
N LEU A 648 12.86 -21.40 12.05
CA LEU A 648 12.42 -22.33 13.10
C LEU A 648 11.50 -23.44 12.61
N ASN A 649 10.70 -23.18 11.56
CA ASN A 649 9.73 -24.14 11.04
C ASN A 649 9.43 -23.87 9.57
N ALA A 650 10.22 -24.46 8.67
CA ALA A 650 10.02 -24.36 7.23
C ALA A 650 8.72 -25.06 6.77
N ASP A 651 8.32 -26.15 7.44
CA ASP A 651 7.14 -26.93 7.07
C ASP A 651 5.84 -26.11 7.12
N SER A 652 5.74 -25.14 8.02
CA SER A 652 4.57 -24.28 8.13
C SER A 652 4.33 -23.40 6.90
N MET A 653 5.36 -23.13 6.12
CA MET A 653 5.29 -22.37 4.87
C MET A 653 4.88 -23.25 3.69
N MET A 654 5.42 -24.47 3.64
CA MET A 654 5.22 -25.43 2.56
C MET A 654 3.83 -26.09 2.59
N ASN A 655 3.31 -26.32 3.79
CA ASN A 655 2.04 -27.04 3.98
C ASN A 655 0.80 -26.13 4.02
N TYR A 656 0.93 -24.88 3.62
CA TYR A 656 -0.23 -24.00 3.48
C TYR A 656 -1.12 -24.49 2.32
N PRO A 657 -2.47 -24.55 2.48
CA PRO A 657 -3.37 -25.09 1.47
C PRO A 657 -3.59 -24.10 0.31
N ASP A 658 -2.55 -23.78 -0.41
CA ASP A 658 -2.51 -22.90 -1.57
C ASP A 658 -1.56 -23.49 -2.62
N PHE A 659 -1.92 -23.42 -3.90
CA PHE A 659 -1.07 -23.91 -4.99
C PHE A 659 0.25 -23.12 -5.10
N ARG A 660 0.35 -21.92 -4.53
CA ARG A 660 1.55 -21.09 -4.45
C ARG A 660 2.43 -21.38 -3.23
N SER A 661 2.07 -22.38 -2.40
CA SER A 661 2.74 -22.61 -1.12
C SER A 661 4.25 -22.85 -1.27
N TYR A 662 4.65 -23.64 -2.26
CA TYR A 662 6.07 -23.91 -2.53
C TYR A 662 6.81 -22.68 -3.06
N GLU A 663 6.20 -21.96 -4.00
CA GLU A 663 6.73 -20.69 -4.51
C GLU A 663 6.97 -19.68 -3.37
N ARG A 664 5.94 -19.46 -2.53
CA ARG A 664 6.03 -18.53 -1.39
C ARG A 664 7.02 -18.99 -0.32
N ALA A 665 7.11 -20.30 -0.07
CA ALA A 665 8.05 -20.86 0.87
C ALA A 665 9.49 -20.63 0.39
N PHE A 666 9.79 -20.89 -0.88
CA PHE A 666 11.09 -20.60 -1.47
C PHE A 666 11.43 -19.11 -1.36
N GLN A 667 10.53 -18.24 -1.83
CA GLN A 667 10.72 -16.78 -1.82
C GLN A 667 11.04 -16.28 -0.41
N LEU A 668 10.28 -16.72 0.58
CA LEU A 668 10.44 -16.29 1.95
C LEU A 668 11.73 -16.85 2.59
N MET A 669 12.04 -18.14 2.39
CA MET A 669 13.29 -18.75 2.89
C MET A 669 14.51 -18.09 2.26
N ALA A 670 14.52 -17.86 0.95
CA ALA A 670 15.61 -17.18 0.25
C ALA A 670 15.79 -15.73 0.69
N GLN A 671 14.70 -14.99 0.92
CA GLN A 671 14.76 -13.62 1.44
C GLN A 671 15.33 -13.56 2.87
N VAL A 672 14.85 -14.45 3.75
CA VAL A 672 15.32 -14.54 5.13
C VAL A 672 16.79 -14.98 5.17
N ALA A 673 17.16 -15.98 4.38
CA ALA A 673 18.55 -16.42 4.24
C ALA A 673 19.46 -15.29 3.77
N GLY A 674 18.98 -14.47 2.83
CA GLY A 674 19.72 -13.31 2.33
C GLY A 674 20.05 -12.24 3.39
N ARG A 675 19.51 -12.33 4.62
CA ARG A 675 19.83 -11.44 5.75
C ARG A 675 21.12 -11.87 6.49
N ALA A 676 21.54 -13.11 6.34
CA ALA A 676 22.77 -13.60 6.96
C ALA A 676 23.99 -13.22 6.13
N GLY A 677 25.03 -12.72 6.79
CA GLY A 677 26.38 -12.47 6.24
C GLY A 677 26.47 -11.20 5.39
N ARG A 678 27.44 -10.33 5.75
CA ARG A 678 27.85 -9.13 5.00
C ARG A 678 29.27 -8.72 5.37
N LYS A 679 29.87 -7.81 4.60
CA LYS A 679 31.19 -7.23 4.87
C LYS A 679 32.26 -8.28 5.14
N ASN A 680 32.52 -9.13 4.14
CA ASN A 680 33.62 -10.11 4.14
C ASN A 680 33.44 -11.37 5.00
N LYS A 681 32.25 -11.62 5.59
CA LYS A 681 31.98 -12.86 6.32
C LYS A 681 30.74 -13.55 5.74
N GLN A 682 30.88 -14.84 5.38
CA GLN A 682 29.76 -15.66 4.97
C GLN A 682 28.84 -15.91 6.17
N GLY A 683 27.56 -15.61 6.05
CA GLY A 683 26.58 -15.86 7.10
C GLY A 683 26.15 -17.32 7.14
N LEU A 684 25.58 -17.73 8.28
CA LEU A 684 25.02 -19.06 8.48
C LEU A 684 23.51 -18.99 8.63
N VAL A 685 22.81 -19.88 7.93
CA VAL A 685 21.38 -20.09 8.09
C VAL A 685 21.15 -21.51 8.62
N VAL A 686 20.47 -21.63 9.75
CA VAL A 686 20.03 -22.93 10.28
C VAL A 686 18.56 -23.10 9.94
N LEU A 687 18.28 -24.01 8.99
CA LEU A 687 16.94 -24.30 8.50
C LEU A 687 16.40 -25.55 9.17
N GLN A 688 15.44 -25.38 10.05
CA GLN A 688 14.77 -26.48 10.77
C GLN A 688 13.53 -26.95 10.01
N THR A 689 13.51 -28.24 9.66
CA THR A 689 12.38 -28.86 8.94
C THR A 689 12.19 -30.32 9.39
N LYS A 690 10.99 -30.84 9.23
CA LYS A 690 10.66 -32.25 9.42
C LYS A 690 10.79 -33.09 8.14
N SER A 691 10.96 -32.39 7.04
CA SER A 691 10.99 -32.97 5.70
C SER A 691 12.24 -32.51 4.94
N PRO A 692 13.46 -32.88 5.42
CA PRO A 692 14.72 -32.41 4.83
C PRO A 692 14.93 -32.90 3.39
N ASP A 693 14.33 -34.03 3.01
CA ASP A 693 14.48 -34.65 1.70
C ASP A 693 13.54 -34.06 0.61
N LEU A 694 12.71 -33.07 0.97
CA LEU A 694 11.86 -32.40 -0.02
C LEU A 694 12.70 -31.65 -1.07
N PRO A 695 12.42 -31.80 -2.38
CA PRO A 695 13.16 -31.12 -3.44
C PRO A 695 13.26 -29.61 -3.24
N LEU A 696 12.22 -28.98 -2.70
CA LEU A 696 12.20 -27.57 -2.39
C LEU A 696 13.32 -27.16 -1.41
N ILE A 697 13.61 -28.00 -0.41
CA ILE A 697 14.69 -27.71 0.56
C ILE A 697 16.04 -27.70 -0.14
N ALA A 698 16.31 -28.68 -1.01
CA ALA A 698 17.54 -28.71 -1.79
C ALA A 698 17.66 -27.50 -2.73
N GLN A 699 16.55 -27.09 -3.36
CA GLN A 699 16.49 -25.91 -4.21
C GLN A 699 16.77 -24.62 -3.42
N VAL A 700 16.27 -24.51 -2.18
CA VAL A 700 16.56 -23.34 -1.32
C VAL A 700 18.03 -23.33 -0.92
N VAL A 701 18.61 -24.47 -0.54
CA VAL A 701 20.03 -24.61 -0.14
C VAL A 701 20.96 -24.21 -1.28
N SER A 702 20.66 -24.65 -2.49
CA SER A 702 21.46 -24.34 -3.69
C SER A 702 21.08 -23.00 -4.36
N ASN A 703 20.06 -22.31 -3.85
CA ASN A 703 19.46 -21.12 -4.46
C ASN A 703 19.03 -21.37 -5.93
N ASP A 704 18.53 -22.58 -6.21
CA ASP A 704 18.09 -23.00 -7.54
C ASP A 704 16.65 -22.58 -7.82
N TYR A 705 16.46 -21.35 -8.25
CA TYR A 705 15.15 -20.85 -8.70
C TYR A 705 14.68 -21.51 -10.00
N GLY A 706 15.62 -21.90 -10.89
CA GLY A 706 15.32 -22.57 -12.15
C GLY A 706 14.65 -23.93 -11.94
N GLY A 707 15.20 -24.74 -11.02
CA GLY A 707 14.64 -26.03 -10.63
C GLY A 707 13.26 -25.90 -9.97
N LEU A 708 13.07 -24.88 -9.11
CA LEU A 708 11.76 -24.57 -8.56
C LEU A 708 10.75 -24.24 -9.67
N PHE A 709 11.14 -23.33 -10.58
CA PHE A 709 10.25 -22.93 -11.67
C PHE A 709 9.81 -24.13 -12.52
N GLN A 710 10.75 -25.02 -12.89
CA GLN A 710 10.44 -26.18 -13.71
C GLN A 710 9.43 -27.12 -13.02
N SER A 711 9.65 -27.45 -11.75
CA SER A 711 8.73 -28.29 -11.00
C SER A 711 7.34 -27.64 -10.84
N GLN A 712 7.32 -26.36 -10.52
CA GLN A 712 6.05 -25.65 -10.31
C GLN A 712 5.27 -25.40 -11.60
N ILE A 713 5.93 -25.15 -12.72
CA ILE A 713 5.25 -24.86 -13.98
C ILE A 713 4.55 -26.12 -14.52
N GLU A 714 5.14 -27.29 -14.33
CA GLU A 714 4.54 -28.58 -14.70
C GLU A 714 3.28 -28.87 -13.89
N GLU A 715 3.35 -28.70 -12.56
CA GLU A 715 2.18 -28.85 -11.69
C GLU A 715 1.05 -27.87 -12.05
N ARG A 716 1.39 -26.60 -12.30
CA ARG A 716 0.40 -25.59 -12.67
C ARG A 716 -0.29 -25.85 -13.99
N ASN A 717 0.42 -26.42 -14.96
CA ASN A 717 -0.17 -26.84 -16.22
C ASN A 717 -1.14 -28.02 -16.00
N LEU A 718 -0.72 -29.04 -15.24
CA LEU A 718 -1.52 -30.23 -14.95
C LEU A 718 -2.83 -29.87 -14.21
N PHE A 719 -2.72 -29.01 -13.20
CA PHE A 719 -3.85 -28.62 -12.34
C PHE A 719 -4.60 -27.36 -12.79
N LYS A 720 -4.31 -26.84 -13.98
CA LYS A 720 -5.00 -25.69 -14.57
C LYS A 720 -4.90 -24.43 -13.70
N TYR A 721 -3.67 -24.03 -13.37
CA TYR A 721 -3.35 -22.81 -12.61
C TYR A 721 -2.65 -21.75 -13.48
N PRO A 722 -2.54 -20.50 -12.99
CA PRO A 722 -1.72 -19.48 -13.63
C PRO A 722 -0.24 -19.94 -13.76
N PRO A 723 0.44 -19.66 -14.86
CA PRO A 723 0.11 -18.72 -15.94
C PRO A 723 -0.80 -19.26 -17.05
N PHE A 724 -1.17 -20.54 -17.06
CA PHE A 724 -1.95 -21.16 -18.13
C PHE A 724 -3.44 -20.83 -18.06
N TYR A 725 -3.95 -20.64 -16.86
CA TYR A 725 -5.34 -20.31 -16.58
C TYR A 725 -5.44 -19.06 -15.74
N ARG A 726 -6.54 -18.33 -15.87
CA ARG A 726 -6.92 -17.24 -14.97
C ARG A 726 -7.88 -17.77 -13.93
N LEU A 727 -7.72 -17.29 -12.69
CA LEU A 727 -8.58 -17.67 -11.59
C LEU A 727 -9.51 -16.51 -11.24
N ILE A 728 -10.78 -16.83 -11.04
CA ILE A 728 -11.77 -15.91 -10.48
C ILE A 728 -12.44 -16.62 -9.32
N TYR A 729 -12.36 -16.03 -8.12
CA TYR A 729 -13.14 -16.48 -6.98
C TYR A 729 -14.42 -15.65 -6.90
N VAL A 730 -15.56 -16.35 -6.83
CA VAL A 730 -16.87 -15.74 -6.62
C VAL A 730 -17.24 -16.02 -5.19
N TYR A 731 -17.33 -14.97 -4.38
CA TYR A 731 -17.71 -15.06 -3.00
C TYR A 731 -19.18 -14.66 -2.81
N LEU A 732 -19.91 -15.46 -2.04
CA LEU A 732 -21.27 -15.19 -1.63
C LEU A 732 -21.28 -15.04 -0.11
N LYS A 733 -21.99 -14.02 0.39
CA LYS A 733 -22.16 -13.78 1.83
C LYS A 733 -23.64 -13.57 2.17
N HIS A 734 -24.09 -14.20 3.26
CA HIS A 734 -25.45 -14.02 3.76
C HIS A 734 -25.52 -14.27 5.28
N ARG A 735 -26.50 -13.68 5.97
CA ARG A 735 -26.69 -13.87 7.42
C ARG A 735 -27.25 -15.24 7.78
N LYS A 736 -28.08 -15.84 6.92
CA LYS A 736 -28.66 -17.16 7.10
C LYS A 736 -27.89 -18.15 6.23
N GLU A 737 -27.39 -19.21 6.85
CA GLU A 737 -26.56 -20.21 6.16
C GLU A 737 -27.35 -20.99 5.12
N GLU A 738 -28.60 -21.40 5.44
CA GLU A 738 -29.46 -22.12 4.50
C GLU A 738 -29.74 -21.35 3.21
N VAL A 739 -29.98 -20.04 3.31
CA VAL A 739 -30.19 -19.16 2.15
C VAL A 739 -28.92 -19.06 1.33
N LEU A 740 -27.75 -18.94 2.01
CA LEU A 740 -26.46 -18.92 1.37
C LEU A 740 -26.16 -20.19 0.60
N ASP A 741 -26.48 -21.36 1.19
CA ASP A 741 -26.26 -22.66 0.57
C ASP A 741 -27.09 -22.80 -0.69
N GLN A 742 -28.39 -22.50 -0.62
CA GLN A 742 -29.29 -22.53 -1.78
C GLN A 742 -28.83 -21.56 -2.89
N ALA A 743 -28.46 -20.32 -2.53
CA ALA A 743 -28.00 -19.35 -3.50
C ALA A 743 -26.68 -19.76 -4.16
N ALA A 744 -25.75 -20.34 -3.38
CA ALA A 744 -24.46 -20.80 -3.88
C ALA A 744 -24.58 -21.99 -4.84
N ASP A 745 -25.46 -22.95 -4.49
CA ASP A 745 -25.72 -24.12 -5.34
C ASP A 745 -26.40 -23.70 -6.65
N LEU A 746 -27.39 -22.80 -6.59
CA LEU A 746 -28.07 -22.28 -7.77
C LEU A 746 -27.11 -21.48 -8.66
N MET A 747 -26.29 -20.59 -8.06
CA MET A 747 -25.30 -19.82 -8.80
C MET A 747 -24.26 -20.72 -9.47
N ALA A 748 -23.75 -21.73 -8.75
CA ALA A 748 -22.82 -22.69 -9.31
C ALA A 748 -23.45 -23.50 -10.46
N GLY A 749 -24.74 -23.87 -10.35
CA GLY A 749 -25.51 -24.52 -11.40
C GLY A 749 -25.58 -23.66 -12.67
N TYR A 750 -25.99 -22.40 -12.54
CA TYR A 750 -26.03 -21.45 -13.66
C TYR A 750 -24.64 -21.26 -14.29
N LEU A 751 -23.62 -21.07 -13.46
CA LEU A 751 -22.25 -20.91 -13.97
C LEU A 751 -21.77 -22.15 -14.72
N ARG A 752 -22.07 -23.37 -14.25
CA ARG A 752 -21.73 -24.63 -14.96
C ARG A 752 -22.44 -24.79 -16.27
N ASN A 753 -23.68 -24.29 -16.41
CA ASN A 753 -24.40 -24.34 -17.69
C ASN A 753 -23.66 -23.60 -18.80
N GLY A 754 -23.01 -22.47 -18.52
CA GLY A 754 -22.26 -21.72 -19.52
C GLY A 754 -20.74 -21.97 -19.55
N LEU A 755 -20.15 -22.38 -18.41
CA LEU A 755 -18.69 -22.52 -18.28
C LEU A 755 -18.25 -23.98 -18.08
N GLY A 756 -19.16 -24.90 -17.85
CA GLY A 756 -18.89 -26.35 -17.75
C GLY A 756 -17.97 -26.70 -16.58
N SER A 757 -16.98 -27.56 -16.85
CA SER A 757 -16.00 -28.07 -15.88
C SER A 757 -15.00 -27.01 -15.35
N ARG A 758 -15.06 -25.76 -15.85
CA ARG A 758 -14.28 -24.64 -15.36
C ARG A 758 -14.74 -24.13 -13.99
N VAL A 759 -15.92 -24.58 -13.52
CA VAL A 759 -16.55 -24.13 -12.27
C VAL A 759 -16.41 -25.21 -11.20
N LEU A 760 -15.72 -24.88 -10.13
CA LEU A 760 -15.48 -25.74 -8.97
C LEU A 760 -16.17 -25.16 -7.72
N GLY A 761 -16.59 -26.02 -6.83
CA GLY A 761 -17.34 -25.67 -5.62
C GLY A 761 -18.86 -25.69 -5.85
N PRO A 762 -19.72 -25.05 -5.02
CA PRO A 762 -19.37 -24.11 -3.95
C PRO A 762 -18.72 -24.76 -2.73
N ASP A 763 -17.82 -24.04 -2.08
CA ASP A 763 -17.06 -24.52 -0.94
C ASP A 763 -16.98 -23.45 0.17
N ARG A 764 -16.68 -23.87 1.39
CA ARG A 764 -16.46 -22.95 2.51
C ARG A 764 -14.99 -22.53 2.55
N PRO A 765 -14.70 -21.22 2.53
CA PRO A 765 -13.34 -20.73 2.70
C PRO A 765 -12.81 -21.02 4.12
N PRO A 766 -11.49 -20.93 4.40
CA PRO A 766 -10.91 -21.13 5.72
C PRO A 766 -11.59 -20.30 6.82
N VAL A 767 -11.98 -19.07 6.50
CA VAL A 767 -12.83 -18.22 7.33
C VAL A 767 -14.24 -18.25 6.74
N SER A 768 -15.06 -19.16 7.25
CA SER A 768 -16.41 -19.38 6.74
C SER A 768 -17.47 -18.44 7.32
N ARG A 769 -17.11 -17.62 8.33
CA ARG A 769 -18.00 -16.63 8.94
C ARG A 769 -17.21 -15.42 9.39
N ILE A 770 -17.65 -14.23 8.99
CA ILE A 770 -17.11 -12.94 9.46
C ILE A 770 -18.25 -12.15 10.06
N GLN A 771 -18.13 -11.80 11.34
CA GLN A 771 -19.21 -11.18 12.13
C GLN A 771 -20.47 -12.07 12.08
N THR A 772 -21.55 -11.61 11.44
CA THR A 772 -22.81 -12.33 11.30
C THR A 772 -23.03 -12.93 9.91
N LEU A 773 -22.05 -12.80 8.99
CA LEU A 773 -22.16 -13.25 7.61
C LEU A 773 -21.43 -14.57 7.39
N PHE A 774 -22.14 -15.57 6.95
CA PHE A 774 -21.59 -16.83 6.43
C PHE A 774 -21.06 -16.59 5.02
N ILE A 775 -20.02 -17.33 4.62
CA ILE A 775 -19.31 -17.14 3.36
C ILE A 775 -19.20 -18.47 2.61
N LYS A 776 -19.52 -18.44 1.32
CA LYS A 776 -19.23 -19.52 0.35
C LYS A 776 -18.41 -18.97 -0.80
N LYS A 777 -17.64 -19.86 -1.43
CA LYS A 777 -16.74 -19.54 -2.53
C LYS A 777 -16.94 -20.52 -3.69
N ILE A 778 -17.08 -19.98 -4.90
CA ILE A 778 -17.02 -20.73 -6.16
C ILE A 778 -15.72 -20.34 -6.87
N VAL A 779 -15.03 -21.33 -7.45
CA VAL A 779 -13.77 -21.09 -8.18
C VAL A 779 -14.03 -21.29 -9.66
N VAL A 780 -13.66 -20.30 -10.45
CA VAL A 780 -13.75 -20.34 -11.91
C VAL A 780 -12.35 -20.30 -12.51
N LYS A 781 -11.99 -21.31 -13.31
CA LYS A 781 -10.69 -21.43 -14.01
C LYS A 781 -10.90 -21.21 -15.50
N ILE A 782 -10.30 -20.15 -16.04
CA ILE A 782 -10.49 -19.75 -17.45
C ILE A 782 -9.16 -19.81 -18.18
N GLU A 783 -9.15 -20.47 -19.32
CA GLU A 783 -7.97 -20.57 -20.20
C GLU A 783 -7.52 -19.17 -20.65
N GLN A 784 -6.21 -18.97 -20.83
CA GLN A 784 -5.63 -17.69 -21.25
C GLN A 784 -6.19 -17.16 -22.58
N GLN A 785 -6.57 -18.05 -23.50
CA GLN A 785 -7.09 -17.69 -24.82
C GLN A 785 -8.58 -17.35 -24.82
N ALA A 786 -9.30 -17.65 -23.74
CA ALA A 786 -10.73 -17.36 -23.65
C ALA A 786 -11.00 -15.86 -23.54
N SER A 787 -12.10 -15.41 -24.15
CA SER A 787 -12.53 -14.02 -24.07
C SER A 787 -13.00 -13.66 -22.68
N MET A 788 -12.17 -12.91 -21.95
CA MET A 788 -12.50 -12.45 -20.59
C MET A 788 -13.68 -11.48 -20.55
N SER A 789 -13.94 -10.72 -21.62
CA SER A 789 -15.13 -9.85 -21.67
C SER A 789 -16.42 -10.68 -21.64
N LYS A 790 -16.49 -11.75 -22.44
CA LYS A 790 -17.65 -12.66 -22.43
C LYS A 790 -17.82 -13.38 -21.10
N VAL A 791 -16.73 -13.82 -20.49
CA VAL A 791 -16.78 -14.45 -19.15
C VAL A 791 -17.30 -13.48 -18.10
N ARG A 792 -16.82 -12.24 -18.09
CA ARG A 792 -17.27 -11.21 -17.16
C ARG A 792 -18.75 -10.86 -17.36
N GLU A 793 -19.16 -10.67 -18.59
CA GLU A 793 -20.55 -10.42 -18.94
C GLU A 793 -21.46 -11.55 -18.43
N TYR A 794 -21.07 -12.80 -18.65
CA TYR A 794 -21.80 -13.96 -18.18
C TYR A 794 -21.86 -14.04 -16.64
N LEU A 795 -20.74 -13.80 -15.95
CA LEU A 795 -20.70 -13.74 -14.48
C LEU A 795 -21.66 -12.69 -13.93
N GLN A 796 -21.68 -11.49 -14.52
CA GLN A 796 -22.59 -10.41 -14.13
C GLN A 796 -24.05 -10.73 -14.46
N GLN A 797 -24.33 -11.39 -15.56
CA GLN A 797 -25.67 -11.85 -15.93
C GLN A 797 -26.20 -12.85 -14.90
N VAL A 798 -25.40 -13.87 -14.55
CA VAL A 798 -25.76 -14.85 -13.53
C VAL A 798 -25.96 -14.19 -12.16
N GLN A 799 -25.10 -13.25 -11.77
CA GLN A 799 -25.27 -12.52 -10.53
C GLN A 799 -26.59 -11.75 -10.49
N ARG A 800 -26.96 -11.06 -11.59
CA ARG A 800 -28.24 -10.32 -11.66
C ARG A 800 -29.42 -11.29 -11.49
N ALA A 801 -29.43 -12.39 -12.23
CA ALA A 801 -30.49 -13.38 -12.14
C ALA A 801 -30.67 -13.97 -10.72
N ILE A 802 -29.56 -14.12 -9.96
CA ILE A 802 -29.64 -14.57 -8.57
C ILE A 802 -30.16 -13.48 -7.64
N VAL A 803 -29.69 -12.24 -7.78
CA VAL A 803 -30.05 -11.14 -6.85
C VAL A 803 -31.48 -10.60 -7.13
N GLU A 804 -32.01 -10.78 -8.32
CA GLU A 804 -33.39 -10.44 -8.69
C GLU A 804 -34.41 -11.39 -8.06
N ASP A 805 -34.03 -12.61 -7.66
CA ASP A 805 -34.88 -13.52 -6.91
C ASP A 805 -35.09 -12.98 -5.49
N GLU A 806 -36.35 -12.79 -5.10
CA GLU A 806 -36.71 -12.22 -3.79
C GLU A 806 -36.08 -12.98 -2.61
N ARG A 807 -35.88 -14.28 -2.72
CA ARG A 807 -35.23 -15.12 -1.70
C ARG A 807 -33.80 -14.70 -1.40
N PHE A 808 -33.10 -14.14 -2.42
CA PHE A 808 -31.67 -13.83 -2.38
C PHE A 808 -31.39 -12.32 -2.45
N ARG A 809 -32.37 -11.47 -2.31
CA ARG A 809 -32.24 -9.99 -2.41
C ARG A 809 -31.21 -9.39 -1.46
N SER A 810 -30.96 -10.04 -0.30
CA SER A 810 -29.95 -9.62 0.69
C SER A 810 -28.60 -10.32 0.55
N LEU A 811 -28.42 -11.13 -0.51
CA LEU A 811 -27.17 -11.79 -0.82
C LEU A 811 -26.12 -10.79 -1.27
N LEU A 812 -24.94 -10.85 -0.69
CA LEU A 812 -23.78 -10.08 -1.12
C LEU A 812 -22.90 -10.96 -2.00
N VAL A 813 -22.71 -10.57 -3.24
CA VAL A 813 -21.83 -11.26 -4.19
C VAL A 813 -20.67 -10.33 -4.55
N TYR A 814 -19.45 -10.86 -4.51
CA TYR A 814 -18.27 -10.14 -4.98
C TYR A 814 -17.24 -11.08 -5.59
N TYR A 815 -16.39 -10.50 -6.41
CA TYR A 815 -15.38 -11.22 -7.17
C TYR A 815 -13.97 -10.91 -6.66
N ASP A 816 -13.10 -11.91 -6.73
CA ASP A 816 -11.65 -11.75 -6.58
C ASP A 816 -10.97 -12.35 -7.82
N VAL A 817 -10.52 -11.47 -8.69
CA VAL A 817 -9.84 -11.81 -9.95
C VAL A 817 -8.34 -11.87 -9.67
N ASP A 818 -7.66 -12.89 -10.19
CA ASP A 818 -6.26 -13.19 -9.89
C ASP A 818 -5.98 -13.23 -8.37
N PRO A 819 -6.65 -14.12 -7.62
CA PRO A 819 -6.48 -14.23 -6.16
C PRO A 819 -5.05 -14.63 -5.81
N MET A 820 -4.60 -14.10 -4.66
CA MET A 820 -3.25 -14.32 -4.15
C MET A 820 -3.30 -15.00 -2.78
#